data_83ac242509147a4cd7959beff069c2eb
#
_entry.id   83ac242509147a4cd7959beff069c2eb
#
_cell.length_a   1.000
_cell.length_b   1.000
_cell.length_c   1.000
_cell.angle_alpha   90.00
_cell.angle_beta   90.00
_cell.angle_gamma   90.00
#
_symmetry.space_group_name_H-M   'P 1'
#
loop_
_entity.id
_entity.type
_entity.pdbx_description
1 polymer ?
#
loop_
_entity_poly.entity_id
_entity_poly.type
_entity_poly.pdbx_seq_one_letter_code
_entity_poly.pdbx_strand_id
1 'polypeptide(L)'
;NLGYSFVLNLPAGQPVSLTLAVADDYSEALSRSEQGNAEAVPEMAAKTEWFNELLNEQIPYFRCSDEKAVETYYYLWALNFMYFRDIGEGWLKYPHTQTAVNNFMGLHLWDSWAYIQAGSWVADKWKWAFGNALSWQYMVPFKNKANNMPDNFGKAWYSPLVRMVFVGATEPAWQQYRRSGDREYLEEVYEKVFKPLYWDGNGPTKSFGTEVNAVDALSSMASALGETNDVEHWQAFRPQMVKSFKHQWSGRWDGFYGGRGVPWKDIWALSALQSAAMPKDWGQQMVEEFVLDTDKGFASPVGVNTRAADSPPNGIFRCSTISSWLAIDGMFRQDQAYAGILTTLNHTKAMHREWGYPVAPEAWESNHLAWGSRYYNWDLAHVLPMIEWLAGLDYSIPEQQFSFAPHLPSTWDYIETYTPVVVEGKCQWVHAHVEREHSGEAVQLVATVRGNPLKETIIAPYTEDRAVLKTAGLGDSINLANAVQYRTQQSANKVILDLGKKLKTYQTIVWATPRARIFHGSVKVNIENLLPGTLVRYTTDGSEPDLNSPEWKDAVEIDSTTAFKLRAYSEDGSQYESYEMLYTATDLEAPVAEIENTESGIFYRYYELDGKQTKLPDFNAISPSRTGTLNQGQFKQRIDLEAIAGEYDGSFGLHLTSYLNVAADEVYHFHLHADDGARILINGSEVVDLDTHSYVDAWEAEGSVGLQKGLHRVDIFYYQDARRTRLEVKTRKGDEAQFHHISPESWRVPSR
;
A
#
# COMPACT_ATOMS: atom_id res chain seq x y z
N ASN A 1 -4.67 16.65 25.62
CA ASN A 1 -5.81 16.83 24.71
C ASN A 1 -6.82 17.76 25.38
N LEU A 2 -6.91 19.02 24.93
CA LEU A 2 -7.97 19.93 25.30
C LEU A 2 -9.11 19.76 24.30
N GLY A 3 -10.20 19.13 24.74
CA GLY A 3 -11.43 19.05 23.96
C GLY A 3 -12.42 20.09 24.45
N TYR A 4 -12.91 20.91 23.56
CA TYR A 4 -14.00 21.84 23.85
C TYR A 4 -15.26 21.31 23.18
N SER A 5 -16.38 21.28 23.93
CA SER A 5 -17.70 21.05 23.38
C SER A 5 -18.55 22.29 23.60
N PHE A 6 -19.29 22.71 22.58
CA PHE A 6 -20.24 23.81 22.72
C PHE A 6 -21.52 23.45 21.96
N VAL A 7 -22.64 23.99 22.45
CA VAL A 7 -23.96 23.80 21.86
C VAL A 7 -24.34 25.07 21.13
N LEU A 8 -24.59 24.96 19.82
CA LEU A 8 -25.08 26.06 19.00
C LEU A 8 -26.58 25.92 18.83
N ASN A 9 -27.32 26.92 19.28
CA ASN A 9 -28.75 27.07 18.94
C ASN A 9 -28.86 27.84 17.64
N LEU A 10 -29.05 27.12 16.54
CA LEU A 10 -29.15 27.71 15.23
C LEU A 10 -30.59 28.17 14.92
N PRO A 11 -30.81 29.47 14.60
CA PRO A 11 -32.09 29.91 14.11
C PRO A 11 -32.44 29.23 12.77
N ALA A 12 -33.66 28.76 12.62
CA ALA A 12 -34.08 28.09 11.39
C ALA A 12 -33.92 29.00 10.19
N GLY A 13 -33.22 28.53 9.16
CA GLY A 13 -33.09 29.23 7.86
C GLY A 13 -32.03 30.37 7.80
N GLN A 14 -31.21 30.53 8.85
CA GLN A 14 -30.09 31.46 8.82
C GLN A 14 -28.74 30.74 8.79
N PRO A 15 -27.80 31.10 7.89
CA PRO A 15 -26.46 30.59 7.93
C PRO A 15 -25.70 31.12 9.16
N VAL A 16 -24.99 30.23 9.84
CA VAL A 16 -24.11 30.59 10.96
C VAL A 16 -22.71 30.14 10.58
N SER A 17 -21.74 31.06 10.64
CA SER A 17 -20.32 30.75 10.45
C SER A 17 -19.64 30.56 11.79
N LEU A 18 -18.84 29.51 11.91
CA LEU A 18 -17.98 29.27 13.05
C LEU A 18 -16.53 29.27 12.58
N THR A 19 -15.72 30.15 13.17
CA THR A 19 -14.28 30.20 12.90
C THR A 19 -13.52 29.64 14.10
N LEU A 20 -12.64 28.67 13.84
CA LEU A 20 -11.70 28.11 14.80
C LEU A 20 -10.30 28.62 14.47
N ALA A 21 -9.68 29.36 15.38
CA ALA A 21 -8.29 29.76 15.24
C ALA A 21 -7.42 29.04 16.30
N VAL A 22 -6.22 28.67 15.91
CA VAL A 22 -5.22 28.04 16.77
C VAL A 22 -3.94 28.86 16.72
N ALA A 23 -3.42 29.23 17.90
CA ALA A 23 -2.16 29.93 18.04
C ALA A 23 -1.51 29.56 19.37
N ASP A 24 -0.24 29.95 19.56
CA ASP A 24 0.53 29.64 20.76
C ASP A 24 0.03 30.42 21.99
N ASP A 25 -0.58 31.57 21.80
CA ASP A 25 -1.21 32.35 22.87
C ASP A 25 -2.66 32.74 22.55
N TYR A 26 -3.41 33.09 23.61
CA TYR A 26 -4.82 33.43 23.52
C TYR A 26 -5.09 34.70 22.71
N SER A 27 -4.23 35.71 22.81
CA SER A 27 -4.41 36.98 22.10
C SER A 27 -4.26 36.82 20.62
N GLU A 28 -3.30 36.03 20.19
CA GLU A 28 -3.09 35.67 18.80
C GLU A 28 -4.25 34.82 18.24
N ALA A 29 -4.70 33.83 19.01
CA ALA A 29 -5.85 33.00 18.61
C ALA A 29 -7.13 33.85 18.47
N LEU A 30 -7.38 34.80 19.37
CA LEU A 30 -8.52 35.70 19.28
C LEU A 30 -8.43 36.62 18.05
N SER A 31 -7.27 37.22 17.82
CA SER A 31 -7.03 38.10 16.64
C SER A 31 -7.24 37.34 15.33
N ARG A 32 -6.71 36.12 15.21
CA ARG A 32 -6.90 35.26 14.04
C ARG A 32 -8.37 34.85 13.86
N SER A 33 -9.10 34.60 14.94
CA SER A 33 -10.53 34.28 14.90
C SER A 33 -11.37 35.45 14.39
N GLU A 34 -11.06 36.68 14.85
CA GLU A 34 -11.74 37.91 14.39
C GLU A 34 -11.46 38.21 12.91
N GLN A 35 -10.22 38.03 12.46
CA GLN A 35 -9.82 38.15 11.05
C GLN A 35 -10.52 37.08 10.19
N GLY A 36 -10.51 35.82 10.61
CA GLY A 36 -11.14 34.73 9.87
C GLY A 36 -12.64 34.91 9.66
N ASN A 37 -13.36 35.56 10.59
CA ASN A 37 -14.77 35.89 10.39
C ASN A 37 -14.99 36.93 9.27
N ALA A 38 -14.03 37.85 9.06
CA ALA A 38 -14.12 38.87 8.02
C ALA A 38 -13.56 38.40 6.66
N GLU A 39 -12.60 37.45 6.66
CA GLU A 39 -11.76 37.10 5.50
C GLU A 39 -11.85 35.63 5.07
N ALA A 40 -12.68 34.81 5.72
CA ALA A 40 -12.73 33.37 5.45
C ALA A 40 -13.00 33.01 3.97
N VAL A 41 -13.90 33.74 3.29
CA VAL A 41 -14.22 33.50 1.88
C VAL A 41 -13.07 33.94 0.97
N PRO A 42 -12.48 35.14 1.14
CA PRO A 42 -11.26 35.53 0.41
C PRO A 42 -10.09 34.60 0.62
N GLU A 43 -9.84 34.13 1.85
CA GLU A 43 -8.75 33.18 2.14
C GLU A 43 -8.97 31.82 1.49
N MET A 44 -10.19 31.29 1.48
CA MET A 44 -10.53 30.06 0.79
C MET A 44 -10.34 30.21 -0.73
N ALA A 45 -10.75 31.34 -1.31
CA ALA A 45 -10.55 31.63 -2.73
C ALA A 45 -9.05 31.69 -3.07
N ALA A 46 -8.26 32.43 -2.29
CA ALA A 46 -6.81 32.53 -2.47
C ALA A 46 -6.13 31.17 -2.33
N LYS A 47 -6.57 30.34 -1.37
CA LYS A 47 -6.04 28.98 -1.20
C LYS A 47 -6.39 28.07 -2.38
N THR A 48 -7.60 28.18 -2.90
CA THR A 48 -8.03 27.44 -4.10
C THR A 48 -7.22 27.87 -5.32
N GLU A 49 -7.01 29.18 -5.52
CA GLU A 49 -6.18 29.72 -6.58
C GLU A 49 -4.74 29.21 -6.49
N TRP A 50 -4.15 29.23 -5.29
CA TRP A 50 -2.81 28.70 -5.05
C TRP A 50 -2.69 27.20 -5.41
N PHE A 51 -3.67 26.35 -5.05
CA PHE A 51 -3.68 24.97 -5.48
C PHE A 51 -3.84 24.81 -6.98
N ASN A 52 -4.71 25.61 -7.60
CA ASN A 52 -4.87 25.59 -9.05
C ASN A 52 -3.58 25.96 -9.78
N GLU A 53 -2.86 26.99 -9.31
CA GLU A 53 -1.55 27.36 -9.86
C GLU A 53 -0.56 26.18 -9.73
N LEU A 54 -0.45 25.56 -8.56
CA LEU A 54 0.46 24.43 -8.36
C LEU A 54 0.13 23.25 -9.26
N LEU A 55 -1.14 22.86 -9.33
CA LEU A 55 -1.58 21.70 -10.13
C LEU A 55 -1.49 21.97 -11.64
N ASN A 56 -1.59 23.22 -12.07
CA ASN A 56 -1.48 23.59 -13.48
C ASN A 56 -0.06 23.90 -13.95
N GLU A 57 0.84 24.32 -13.03
CA GLU A 57 2.17 24.81 -13.41
C GLU A 57 3.31 23.90 -12.99
N GLN A 58 3.11 23.06 -11.95
CA GLN A 58 4.22 22.31 -11.36
C GLN A 58 4.23 20.83 -11.72
N ILE A 59 3.10 20.21 -11.98
CA ILE A 59 3.00 18.75 -12.19
C ILE A 59 2.59 18.42 -13.62
N PRO A 60 2.86 17.21 -14.12
CA PRO A 60 2.27 16.76 -15.37
C PRO A 60 0.75 16.82 -15.32
N TYR A 61 0.14 17.43 -16.31
CA TYR A 61 -1.29 17.29 -16.51
C TYR A 61 -1.60 15.86 -16.94
N PHE A 62 -2.62 15.26 -16.34
CA PHE A 62 -3.07 13.91 -16.64
C PHE A 62 -4.58 13.85 -16.81
N ARG A 63 -5.02 13.26 -17.89
CA ARG A 63 -6.42 13.01 -18.17
C ARG A 63 -6.59 11.67 -18.88
N CYS A 64 -7.69 10.99 -18.57
CA CYS A 64 -8.09 9.76 -19.21
C CYS A 64 -9.63 9.64 -19.19
N SER A 65 -10.18 8.59 -19.78
CA SER A 65 -11.62 8.35 -19.79
C SER A 65 -12.18 7.83 -18.45
N ASP A 66 -11.32 7.51 -17.48
CA ASP A 66 -11.70 7.12 -16.11
C ASP A 66 -11.63 8.33 -15.18
N GLU A 67 -12.77 8.93 -14.86
CA GLU A 67 -12.84 10.12 -13.99
C GLU A 67 -12.26 9.85 -12.59
N LYS A 68 -12.43 8.65 -12.04
CA LYS A 68 -11.88 8.31 -10.71
C LYS A 68 -10.36 8.30 -10.71
N ALA A 69 -9.74 7.87 -11.80
CA ALA A 69 -8.30 7.92 -11.94
C ALA A 69 -7.81 9.39 -12.00
N VAL A 70 -8.51 10.24 -12.72
CA VAL A 70 -8.21 11.68 -12.80
C VAL A 70 -8.37 12.36 -11.45
N GLU A 71 -9.48 12.13 -10.73
CA GLU A 71 -9.70 12.66 -9.39
C GLU A 71 -8.63 12.19 -8.41
N THR A 72 -8.31 10.91 -8.41
CA THR A 72 -7.24 10.33 -7.55
C THR A 72 -5.90 11.01 -7.83
N TYR A 73 -5.53 11.18 -9.08
CA TYR A 73 -4.27 11.78 -9.48
C TYR A 73 -4.09 13.20 -8.90
N TYR A 74 -5.06 14.07 -9.10
CA TYR A 74 -4.98 15.45 -8.61
C TYR A 74 -5.14 15.56 -7.10
N TYR A 75 -5.97 14.70 -6.49
CA TYR A 75 -6.09 14.63 -5.04
C TYR A 75 -4.75 14.30 -4.36
N LEU A 76 -4.02 13.32 -4.86
CA LEU A 76 -2.73 12.91 -4.27
C LEU A 76 -1.67 14.01 -4.42
N TRP A 77 -1.61 14.70 -5.54
CA TRP A 77 -0.73 15.85 -5.71
C TRP A 77 -1.13 17.03 -4.80
N ALA A 78 -2.40 17.35 -4.69
CA ALA A 78 -2.87 18.38 -3.77
C ALA A 78 -2.50 18.04 -2.33
N LEU A 79 -2.67 16.79 -1.91
CA LEU A 79 -2.28 16.30 -0.60
C LEU A 79 -0.77 16.46 -0.37
N ASN A 80 0.06 16.13 -1.35
CA ASN A 80 1.51 16.31 -1.28
C ASN A 80 1.90 17.78 -1.05
N PHE A 81 1.31 18.72 -1.75
CA PHE A 81 1.56 20.15 -1.56
C PHE A 81 1.05 20.66 -0.19
N MET A 82 0.00 20.08 0.37
CA MET A 82 -0.44 20.38 1.73
C MET A 82 0.58 19.98 2.79
N TYR A 83 1.33 18.91 2.56
CA TYR A 83 2.36 18.40 3.49
C TYR A 83 3.75 18.96 3.22
N PHE A 84 3.89 19.84 2.27
CA PHE A 84 5.15 20.49 1.98
C PHE A 84 5.55 21.47 3.09
N ARG A 85 6.83 21.48 3.43
CA ARG A 85 7.41 22.33 4.46
C ARG A 85 8.70 22.95 3.97
N ASP A 86 8.83 24.24 4.22
CA ASP A 86 10.04 25.03 4.00
C ASP A 86 10.40 25.71 5.32
N ILE A 87 11.26 25.07 6.09
CA ILE A 87 11.67 25.53 7.41
C ILE A 87 12.95 26.36 7.30
N GLY A 88 13.85 26.00 6.39
CA GLY A 88 15.07 26.73 6.08
C GLY A 88 16.16 26.70 7.14
N GLU A 89 16.00 25.94 8.23
CA GLU A 89 16.88 25.93 9.38
C GLU A 89 17.40 24.54 9.79
N GLY A 90 18.61 24.50 10.35
CA GLY A 90 19.18 23.32 10.99
C GLY A 90 19.19 22.09 10.09
N TRP A 91 18.64 21.00 10.56
CA TRP A 91 18.55 19.72 9.85
C TRP A 91 17.49 19.72 8.74
N LEU A 92 16.56 20.67 8.78
CA LEU A 92 15.46 20.84 7.80
C LEU A 92 15.74 22.07 6.93
N LYS A 93 17.01 22.26 6.56
CA LYS A 93 17.47 23.36 5.71
C LYS A 93 16.80 23.36 4.33
N TYR A 94 16.54 22.19 3.77
CA TYR A 94 15.96 22.08 2.45
C TYR A 94 14.44 21.91 2.53
N PRO A 95 13.71 22.55 1.62
CA PRO A 95 12.27 22.32 1.48
C PRO A 95 11.97 20.84 1.22
N HIS A 96 10.98 20.29 1.90
CA HIS A 96 10.67 18.86 1.83
C HIS A 96 9.19 18.57 2.06
N THR A 97 8.77 17.42 1.63
CA THR A 97 7.43 16.87 1.92
C THR A 97 7.51 15.94 3.13
N GLN A 98 6.59 16.10 4.06
CA GLN A 98 6.42 15.20 5.21
C GLN A 98 5.30 14.18 4.98
N THR A 99 5.28 13.11 5.77
CA THR A 99 4.38 11.98 5.56
C THR A 99 2.95 12.23 6.06
N ALA A 100 2.78 12.80 7.24
CA ALA A 100 1.47 13.06 7.84
C ALA A 100 1.54 14.13 8.92
N VAL A 101 0.38 14.50 9.48
CA VAL A 101 0.24 15.55 10.51
C VAL A 101 0.14 15.01 11.94
N ASN A 102 0.25 13.73 12.14
CA ASN A 102 0.15 13.08 13.45
C ASN A 102 1.49 12.48 13.89
N ASN A 103 1.53 11.21 14.20
CA ASN A 103 2.73 10.51 14.67
C ASN A 103 3.88 10.44 13.64
N PHE A 104 3.62 10.80 12.38
CA PHE A 104 4.55 10.75 11.26
C PHE A 104 4.89 12.14 10.70
N MET A 105 4.92 13.15 11.58
CA MET A 105 5.46 14.46 11.22
C MET A 105 6.97 14.38 10.97
N GLY A 106 7.45 15.08 9.95
CA GLY A 106 8.85 15.14 9.57
C GLY A 106 9.21 14.23 8.39
N LEU A 107 10.51 14.07 8.18
CA LEU A 107 11.08 13.25 7.12
C LEU A 107 11.16 11.79 7.56
N HIS A 108 10.35 10.94 6.95
CA HIS A 108 10.43 9.49 7.11
C HIS A 108 11.18 8.86 5.95
N LEU A 109 12.18 8.05 6.28
CA LEU A 109 13.04 7.38 5.29
C LEU A 109 12.25 6.51 4.33
N TRP A 110 11.32 5.73 4.86
CA TRP A 110 10.51 4.81 4.09
C TRP A 110 9.69 5.52 3.02
N ASP A 111 9.08 6.63 3.37
CA ASP A 111 8.19 7.36 2.47
C ASP A 111 8.97 8.25 1.49
N SER A 112 10.18 8.68 1.86
CA SER A 112 11.02 9.56 1.05
C SER A 112 11.34 8.98 -0.32
N TRP A 113 11.37 7.67 -0.46
CA TRP A 113 11.54 6.99 -1.74
C TRP A 113 10.49 7.45 -2.76
N ALA A 114 9.20 7.36 -2.39
CA ALA A 114 8.10 7.78 -3.26
C ALA A 114 8.12 9.30 -3.53
N TYR A 115 8.44 10.12 -2.52
CA TYR A 115 8.50 11.58 -2.67
C TYR A 115 9.64 12.03 -3.59
N ILE A 116 10.81 11.38 -3.52
CA ILE A 116 11.92 11.67 -4.41
C ILE A 116 11.56 11.30 -5.84
N GLN A 117 10.95 10.12 -6.06
CA GLN A 117 10.54 9.68 -7.39
C GLN A 117 9.45 10.59 -7.98
N ALA A 118 8.36 10.85 -7.24
CA ALA A 118 7.30 11.73 -7.69
C ALA A 118 7.79 13.16 -7.91
N GLY A 119 8.64 13.67 -7.02
CA GLY A 119 9.25 14.98 -7.13
C GLY A 119 10.09 15.17 -8.40
N SER A 120 10.57 14.09 -9.03
CA SER A 120 11.28 14.20 -10.30
C SER A 120 10.42 14.76 -11.45
N TRP A 121 9.10 14.73 -11.29
CA TRP A 121 8.13 15.21 -12.29
C TRP A 121 7.71 16.65 -12.14
N VAL A 122 8.00 17.33 -11.01
CA VAL A 122 7.63 18.73 -10.83
C VAL A 122 8.51 19.67 -11.67
N ALA A 123 7.97 20.82 -12.08
CA ALA A 123 8.70 21.79 -12.90
C ALA A 123 9.84 22.43 -12.11
N ASP A 124 9.56 23.06 -10.96
CA ASP A 124 10.55 23.69 -10.09
C ASP A 124 11.04 22.69 -9.02
N LYS A 125 12.10 21.95 -9.34
CA LYS A 125 12.62 20.88 -8.49
C LYS A 125 13.37 21.39 -7.25
N TRP A 126 14.02 22.55 -7.33
CA TRP A 126 14.68 23.14 -6.17
C TRP A 126 13.69 23.53 -5.08
N LYS A 127 12.56 24.07 -5.49
CA LYS A 127 11.51 24.46 -4.55
C LYS A 127 10.74 23.27 -4.01
N TRP A 128 10.38 22.28 -4.84
CA TRP A 128 9.35 21.29 -4.49
C TRP A 128 9.82 19.85 -4.35
N ALA A 129 11.08 19.53 -4.75
CA ALA A 129 11.49 18.13 -4.89
C ALA A 129 12.84 17.77 -4.29
N PHE A 130 13.90 18.50 -4.64
CA PHE A 130 15.29 18.11 -4.31
C PHE A 130 15.55 17.99 -2.81
N GLY A 131 14.86 18.76 -2.00
CA GLY A 131 15.03 18.77 -0.57
C GLY A 131 14.76 17.45 0.12
N ASN A 132 13.84 16.62 -0.42
CA ASN A 132 13.61 15.29 0.12
C ASN A 132 14.84 14.38 0.02
N ALA A 133 15.62 14.46 -1.04
CA ALA A 133 16.88 13.71 -1.17
C ALA A 133 18.03 14.38 -0.39
N LEU A 134 18.21 15.69 -0.56
CA LEU A 134 19.32 16.45 0.03
C LEU A 134 19.29 16.49 1.56
N SER A 135 18.11 16.50 2.18
CA SER A 135 17.98 16.52 3.64
C SER A 135 18.64 15.32 4.31
N TRP A 136 18.76 14.20 3.61
CA TRP A 136 19.36 12.98 4.16
C TRP A 136 20.86 13.08 4.39
N GLN A 137 21.58 14.08 3.83
CA GLN A 137 23.00 14.31 4.10
C GLN A 137 23.29 14.44 5.61
N TYR A 138 22.35 15.00 6.36
CA TYR A 138 22.49 15.18 7.81
C TYR A 138 22.34 13.87 8.59
N MET A 139 21.80 12.82 7.95
CA MET A 139 21.63 11.49 8.53
C MET A 139 22.81 10.56 8.26
N VAL A 140 23.63 10.85 7.26
CA VAL A 140 24.82 10.04 6.91
C VAL A 140 25.74 9.79 8.10
N PRO A 141 26.04 10.77 8.99
CA PRO A 141 26.87 10.55 10.17
C PRO A 141 26.29 9.52 11.17
N PHE A 142 24.98 9.27 11.12
CA PHE A 142 24.29 8.37 12.03
C PHE A 142 24.01 6.98 11.43
N LYS A 143 24.47 6.72 10.20
CA LYS A 143 24.21 5.47 9.46
C LYS A 143 24.48 4.16 10.23
N ASN A 144 25.33 4.22 11.26
CA ASN A 144 25.71 3.08 12.09
C ASN A 144 25.20 3.19 13.55
N LYS A 145 24.45 4.24 13.89
CA LYS A 145 24.06 4.56 15.28
C LYS A 145 22.55 4.69 15.38
N ALA A 146 21.92 3.57 15.48
CA ALA A 146 20.49 3.40 15.48
C ALA A 146 19.69 4.29 16.45
N ASN A 147 20.23 4.60 17.62
CA ASN A 147 19.48 5.19 18.72
C ASN A 147 19.76 6.68 18.96
N ASN A 148 20.59 7.33 18.14
CA ASN A 148 21.02 8.71 18.36
C ASN A 148 20.60 9.65 17.23
N MET A 149 19.49 9.36 16.55
CA MET A 149 18.93 10.26 15.55
C MET A 149 18.25 11.44 16.24
N PRO A 150 18.44 12.68 15.76
CA PRO A 150 17.72 13.82 16.28
C PRO A 150 16.19 13.65 16.17
N ASP A 151 15.47 14.04 17.19
CA ASP A 151 14.01 13.90 17.25
C ASP A 151 13.25 14.59 16.10
N ASN A 152 13.88 15.56 15.43
CA ASN A 152 13.31 16.36 14.34
C ASN A 152 13.19 15.60 13.01
N PHE A 153 13.86 14.44 12.85
CA PHE A 153 13.78 13.59 11.66
C PHE A 153 12.68 12.52 11.75
N GLY A 154 11.69 12.77 12.58
CA GLY A 154 10.72 11.76 12.94
C GLY A 154 11.33 10.73 13.90
N LYS A 155 10.54 10.14 14.77
CA LYS A 155 11.02 9.01 15.59
C LYS A 155 11.41 7.90 14.62
N ALA A 156 12.70 7.75 14.40
CA ALA A 156 13.23 6.67 13.58
C ALA A 156 13.03 5.34 14.31
N TRP A 157 11.85 4.83 14.25
CA TRP A 157 11.47 3.51 14.74
C TRP A 157 12.27 2.39 14.07
N TYR A 158 13.04 2.71 13.01
CA TYR A 158 13.64 1.78 12.08
C TYR A 158 15.11 2.04 11.81
N SER A 159 15.87 2.31 12.83
CA SER A 159 17.29 2.63 12.66
C SER A 159 18.16 1.54 12.00
N PRO A 160 17.89 0.23 12.12
CA PRO A 160 18.57 -0.76 11.30
C PRO A 160 18.19 -0.69 9.82
N LEU A 161 17.04 -0.08 9.51
CA LEU A 161 16.49 0.04 8.16
C LEU A 161 17.03 1.26 7.41
N VAL A 162 17.74 2.19 8.04
CA VAL A 162 18.27 3.38 7.39
C VAL A 162 19.03 3.04 6.10
N ARG A 163 19.91 2.04 6.13
CA ARG A 163 20.64 1.59 4.95
C ARG A 163 19.73 0.95 3.89
N MET A 164 18.72 0.21 4.30
CA MET A 164 17.84 -0.53 3.40
C MET A 164 16.93 0.39 2.60
N VAL A 165 16.37 1.40 3.25
CA VAL A 165 15.45 2.34 2.61
C VAL A 165 16.20 3.32 1.70
N PHE A 166 17.41 3.73 2.06
CA PHE A 166 18.24 4.57 1.20
C PHE A 166 18.62 3.89 -0.12
N VAL A 167 18.77 2.58 -0.14
CA VAL A 167 19.00 1.84 -1.36
C VAL A 167 17.89 2.12 -2.37
N GLY A 168 16.63 2.03 -1.94
CA GLY A 168 15.49 2.33 -2.78
C GLY A 168 15.43 3.79 -3.27
N ALA A 169 15.95 4.74 -2.50
CA ALA A 169 15.95 6.16 -2.85
C ALA A 169 17.04 6.57 -3.86
N THR A 170 18.06 5.74 -4.08
CA THR A 170 19.20 6.10 -4.94
C THR A 170 18.79 6.21 -6.41
N GLU A 171 18.04 5.26 -6.94
CA GLU A 171 17.52 5.32 -8.30
C GLU A 171 16.55 6.49 -8.51
N PRO A 172 15.57 6.77 -7.63
CA PRO A 172 14.76 7.98 -7.67
C PRO A 172 15.56 9.30 -7.70
N ALA A 173 16.62 9.41 -6.92
CA ALA A 173 17.48 10.59 -6.94
C ALA A 173 18.22 10.75 -8.27
N TRP A 174 18.67 9.65 -8.87
CA TRP A 174 19.19 9.65 -10.23
C TRP A 174 18.14 10.12 -11.25
N GLN A 175 16.88 9.71 -11.11
CA GLN A 175 15.80 10.18 -11.98
C GLN A 175 15.55 11.69 -11.83
N GLN A 176 15.68 12.25 -10.63
CA GLN A 176 15.61 13.71 -10.44
C GLN A 176 16.67 14.43 -11.26
N TYR A 177 17.92 13.92 -11.28
CA TYR A 177 18.97 14.49 -12.14
C TYR A 177 18.66 14.29 -13.63
N ARG A 178 18.27 13.11 -14.05
CA ARG A 178 17.91 12.85 -15.46
C ARG A 178 16.84 13.84 -15.96
N ARG A 179 15.85 14.12 -15.11
CA ARG A 179 14.72 15.01 -15.47
C ARG A 179 15.01 16.50 -15.18
N SER A 180 16.16 16.87 -14.65
CA SER A 180 16.56 18.27 -14.44
C SER A 180 17.78 18.69 -15.24
N GLY A 181 18.74 17.79 -15.41
CA GLY A 181 20.10 18.12 -15.88
C GLY A 181 20.89 18.96 -14.88
N ASP A 182 20.40 19.10 -13.64
CA ASP A 182 20.98 19.97 -12.63
C ASP A 182 22.23 19.35 -12.00
N ARG A 183 23.38 19.86 -12.40
CA ARG A 183 24.66 19.33 -11.96
C ARG A 183 24.96 19.64 -10.48
N GLU A 184 24.51 20.80 -9.98
CA GLU A 184 24.69 21.18 -8.58
C GLU A 184 23.96 20.19 -7.65
N TYR A 185 22.70 19.88 -7.99
CA TYR A 185 21.95 18.85 -7.30
C TYR A 185 22.67 17.49 -7.34
N LEU A 186 23.15 17.08 -8.52
CA LEU A 186 23.82 15.79 -8.68
C LEU A 186 25.09 15.70 -7.82
N GLU A 187 25.93 16.74 -7.83
CA GLU A 187 27.15 16.81 -7.02
C GLU A 187 26.82 16.71 -5.52
N GLU A 188 25.82 17.48 -5.05
CA GLU A 188 25.43 17.45 -3.64
C GLU A 188 24.88 16.10 -3.22
N VAL A 189 23.94 15.55 -3.97
CA VAL A 189 23.27 14.29 -3.59
C VAL A 189 24.21 13.10 -3.69
N TYR A 190 25.11 13.09 -4.68
CA TYR A 190 26.11 12.03 -4.82
C TYR A 190 27.15 12.09 -3.71
N GLU A 191 27.84 13.22 -3.55
CA GLU A 191 28.97 13.35 -2.63
C GLU A 191 28.56 13.42 -1.14
N LYS A 192 27.41 14.02 -0.83
CA LYS A 192 26.99 14.22 0.55
C LYS A 192 25.98 13.19 1.06
N VAL A 193 25.25 12.50 0.19
CA VAL A 193 24.21 11.55 0.60
C VAL A 193 24.59 10.11 0.23
N PHE A 194 24.58 9.76 -1.05
CA PHE A 194 24.61 8.36 -1.45
C PHE A 194 26.01 7.74 -1.45
N LYS A 195 27.03 8.40 -1.99
CA LYS A 195 28.40 7.89 -1.95
C LYS A 195 28.88 7.59 -0.51
N PRO A 196 28.77 8.51 0.48
CA PRO A 196 29.21 8.22 1.85
C PRO A 196 28.40 7.10 2.53
N LEU A 197 27.15 6.85 2.11
CA LEU A 197 26.35 5.75 2.67
C LEU A 197 26.92 4.38 2.30
N TYR A 198 27.53 4.24 1.12
CA TYR A 198 27.85 2.94 0.52
C TYR A 198 29.35 2.69 0.32
N TRP A 199 30.19 3.75 0.38
CA TRP A 199 31.61 3.68 0.02
C TRP A 199 32.49 2.81 0.92
N ASP A 200 32.17 2.67 2.20
CA ASP A 200 33.05 2.05 3.22
C ASP A 200 33.13 0.52 3.12
N GLY A 201 32.97 -0.07 1.95
CA GLY A 201 33.06 -1.54 1.73
C GLY A 201 31.92 -2.37 2.35
N ASN A 202 31.07 -1.72 3.11
CA ASN A 202 29.81 -2.28 3.60
C ASN A 202 28.68 -1.87 2.67
N GLY A 203 28.83 -1.97 1.37
CA GLY A 203 27.84 -1.60 0.38
C GLY A 203 26.41 -1.91 0.79
N PRO A 204 25.41 -1.64 0.00
CA PRO A 204 24.03 -1.94 0.35
C PRO A 204 23.89 -3.44 0.66
N THR A 205 24.16 -3.80 1.93
CA THR A 205 24.11 -5.18 2.38
C THR A 205 22.72 -5.47 2.88
N LYS A 206 22.06 -6.42 2.25
CA LYS A 206 20.77 -6.99 2.66
C LYS A 206 19.58 -6.06 2.45
N SER A 207 19.41 -5.48 1.32
CA SER A 207 18.14 -4.98 0.88
C SER A 207 17.57 -5.87 -0.22
N PHE A 208 16.38 -5.99 -0.26
CA PHE A 208 15.41 -6.82 -0.90
C PHE A 208 15.35 -6.73 -2.43
N GLY A 209 16.49 -6.63 -3.10
CA GLY A 209 16.60 -6.70 -4.55
C GLY A 209 16.92 -5.39 -5.26
N THR A 210 16.70 -4.23 -4.65
CA THR A 210 16.97 -2.92 -5.27
C THR A 210 18.42 -2.46 -5.16
N GLU A 211 19.31 -3.25 -4.54
CA GLU A 211 20.73 -2.93 -4.41
C GLU A 211 21.44 -2.82 -5.75
N VAL A 212 21.05 -3.66 -6.69
CA VAL A 212 21.65 -3.62 -8.03
C VAL A 212 21.29 -2.31 -8.71
N ASN A 213 20.03 -1.90 -8.60
CA ASN A 213 19.56 -0.61 -9.13
C ASN A 213 20.29 0.57 -8.48
N ALA A 214 20.53 0.50 -7.17
CA ALA A 214 21.25 1.54 -6.45
C ALA A 214 22.71 1.65 -6.93
N VAL A 215 23.39 0.51 -7.13
CA VAL A 215 24.77 0.50 -7.65
C VAL A 215 24.83 1.00 -9.09
N ASP A 216 23.85 0.62 -9.91
CA ASP A 216 23.73 1.11 -11.30
C ASP A 216 23.50 2.63 -11.32
N ALA A 217 22.64 3.15 -10.42
CA ALA A 217 22.44 4.60 -10.28
C ALA A 217 23.69 5.33 -9.79
N LEU A 218 24.41 4.78 -8.80
CA LEU A 218 25.67 5.35 -8.31
C LEU A 218 26.76 5.39 -9.39
N SER A 219 26.87 4.33 -10.18
CA SER A 219 27.79 4.28 -11.32
C SER A 219 27.43 5.35 -12.36
N SER A 220 26.12 5.53 -12.62
CA SER A 220 25.61 6.54 -13.56
C SER A 220 25.85 7.97 -13.05
N MET A 221 25.61 8.24 -11.76
CA MET A 221 25.88 9.53 -11.12
C MET A 221 27.39 9.86 -11.22
N ALA A 222 28.26 8.92 -10.83
CA ALA A 222 29.71 9.08 -10.93
C ALA A 222 30.17 9.38 -12.37
N SER A 223 29.60 8.65 -13.34
CA SER A 223 29.89 8.86 -14.77
C SER A 223 29.48 10.26 -15.24
N ALA A 224 28.29 10.71 -14.85
CA ALA A 224 27.82 12.05 -15.20
C ALA A 224 28.64 13.18 -14.56
N LEU A 225 29.26 12.91 -13.40
CA LEU A 225 30.19 13.83 -12.73
C LEU A 225 31.61 13.79 -13.29
N GLY A 226 31.97 12.72 -14.00
CA GLY A 226 33.32 12.49 -14.52
C GLY A 226 34.25 11.77 -13.53
N GLU A 227 33.70 11.18 -12.48
CA GLU A 227 34.43 10.50 -11.40
C GLU A 227 34.81 9.06 -11.83
N THR A 228 35.82 8.95 -12.70
CA THR A 228 36.17 7.66 -13.34
C THR A 228 36.54 6.57 -12.32
N ASN A 229 37.26 6.89 -11.25
CA ASN A 229 37.62 5.91 -10.22
C ASN A 229 36.39 5.38 -9.48
N ASP A 230 35.40 6.23 -9.26
CA ASP A 230 34.15 5.84 -8.62
C ASP A 230 33.32 4.94 -9.53
N VAL A 231 33.30 5.22 -10.84
CA VAL A 231 32.66 4.35 -11.84
C VAL A 231 33.26 2.95 -11.79
N GLU A 232 34.61 2.84 -11.79
CA GLU A 232 35.31 1.55 -11.70
C GLU A 232 34.96 0.82 -10.38
N HIS A 233 34.92 1.55 -9.27
CA HIS A 233 34.53 1.00 -7.96
C HIS A 233 33.11 0.41 -7.99
N TRP A 234 32.11 1.15 -8.45
CA TRP A 234 30.73 0.68 -8.50
C TRP A 234 30.54 -0.47 -9.47
N GLN A 235 31.20 -0.42 -10.63
CA GLN A 235 31.16 -1.52 -11.61
C GLN A 235 31.77 -2.80 -11.06
N ALA A 236 32.85 -2.71 -10.28
CA ALA A 236 33.45 -3.88 -9.60
C ALA A 236 32.56 -4.42 -8.48
N PHE A 237 31.74 -3.58 -7.89
CA PHE A 237 30.83 -3.97 -6.81
C PHE A 237 29.53 -4.63 -7.30
N ARG A 238 29.04 -4.23 -8.46
CA ARG A 238 27.80 -4.74 -9.07
C ARG A 238 27.68 -6.26 -9.12
N PRO A 239 28.68 -7.04 -9.61
CA PRO A 239 28.59 -8.50 -9.65
C PRO A 239 28.40 -9.15 -8.27
N GLN A 240 28.92 -8.53 -7.20
CA GLN A 240 28.72 -9.02 -5.84
C GLN A 240 27.27 -8.85 -5.42
N MET A 241 26.62 -7.75 -5.77
CA MET A 241 25.20 -7.51 -5.50
C MET A 241 24.31 -8.46 -6.28
N VAL A 242 24.57 -8.68 -7.57
CA VAL A 242 23.86 -9.67 -8.38
C VAL A 242 24.00 -11.09 -7.80
N LYS A 243 25.21 -11.45 -7.35
CA LYS A 243 25.44 -12.74 -6.69
C LYS A 243 24.67 -12.87 -5.40
N SER A 244 24.67 -11.82 -4.57
CA SER A 244 23.92 -11.76 -3.31
C SER A 244 22.42 -11.91 -3.56
N PHE A 245 21.87 -11.15 -4.51
CA PHE A 245 20.48 -11.25 -4.93
C PHE A 245 20.11 -12.68 -5.35
N LYS A 246 20.88 -13.28 -6.27
CA LYS A 246 20.64 -14.65 -6.74
C LYS A 246 20.77 -15.71 -5.64
N HIS A 247 21.62 -15.48 -4.66
CA HIS A 247 21.76 -16.37 -3.51
C HIS A 247 20.57 -16.28 -2.55
N GLN A 248 20.03 -15.09 -2.36
CA GLN A 248 18.82 -14.86 -1.56
C GLN A 248 17.57 -15.41 -2.25
N TRP A 249 17.55 -15.36 -3.57
CA TRP A 249 16.50 -15.93 -4.40
C TRP A 249 16.81 -17.40 -4.69
N SER A 250 16.22 -18.31 -3.93
CA SER A 250 16.47 -19.75 -4.05
C SER A 250 15.82 -20.42 -5.28
N GLY A 251 15.22 -19.66 -6.20
CA GLY A 251 14.44 -20.20 -7.32
C GLY A 251 13.08 -20.78 -6.89
N ARG A 252 12.74 -20.60 -5.63
CA ARG A 252 11.43 -20.86 -5.05
C ARG A 252 10.88 -19.54 -4.58
N TRP A 253 9.88 -19.03 -5.26
CA TRP A 253 9.20 -17.81 -4.87
C TRP A 253 8.48 -17.91 -3.51
N ASP A 254 8.38 -19.12 -2.92
CA ASP A 254 8.00 -19.40 -1.54
C ASP A 254 9.10 -19.05 -0.51
N GLY A 255 10.22 -18.52 -0.94
CA GLY A 255 11.36 -18.31 -0.07
C GLY A 255 12.33 -17.20 -0.44
N PHE A 256 11.97 -15.93 -0.27
CA PHE A 256 12.95 -14.98 0.19
C PHE A 256 13.29 -15.32 1.62
N TYR A 257 14.45 -15.91 1.83
CA TYR A 257 14.92 -16.18 3.19
C TYR A 257 15.35 -14.87 3.85
N GLY A 258 14.48 -14.28 4.65
CA GLY A 258 14.95 -13.44 5.73
C GLY A 258 15.98 -14.23 6.54
N GLY A 259 17.10 -13.63 6.96
CA GLY A 259 18.28 -14.28 7.52
C GLY A 259 18.09 -15.18 8.75
N ARG A 260 16.93 -15.82 8.89
CA ARG A 260 16.57 -16.79 9.94
C ARG A 260 15.94 -18.07 9.39
N GLY A 261 16.00 -18.31 8.08
CA GLY A 261 15.49 -19.55 7.48
C GLY A 261 13.97 -19.66 7.36
N VAL A 262 13.24 -18.58 7.59
CA VAL A 262 11.79 -18.53 7.39
C VAL A 262 11.51 -17.77 6.08
N PRO A 263 10.66 -18.31 5.19
CA PRO A 263 10.26 -17.61 3.97
C PRO A 263 9.59 -16.27 4.32
N TRP A 264 10.11 -15.17 3.77
CA TRP A 264 9.47 -13.88 3.92
C TRP A 264 8.39 -13.73 2.86
N LYS A 265 7.16 -13.88 3.29
CA LYS A 265 5.99 -13.66 2.46
C LYS A 265 5.39 -12.29 2.78
N ASP A 266 6.20 -11.24 2.66
CA ASP A 266 5.81 -9.87 2.95
C ASP A 266 6.21 -8.89 1.84
N ILE A 267 5.93 -7.61 2.06
CA ILE A 267 6.20 -6.50 1.14
C ILE A 267 7.64 -6.49 0.57
N TRP A 268 8.61 -7.00 1.31
CA TRP A 268 10.00 -7.03 0.88
C TRP A 268 10.24 -8.02 -0.26
N ALA A 269 9.50 -9.12 -0.28
CA ALA A 269 9.53 -10.03 -1.43
C ALA A 269 9.06 -9.34 -2.71
N LEU A 270 8.07 -8.45 -2.62
CA LEU A 270 7.57 -7.68 -3.77
C LEU A 270 8.60 -6.71 -4.33
N SER A 271 9.45 -6.12 -3.50
CA SER A 271 10.51 -5.20 -3.96
C SER A 271 11.55 -5.89 -4.84
N ALA A 272 11.70 -7.21 -4.74
CA ALA A 272 12.59 -7.97 -5.62
C ALA A 272 12.18 -7.91 -7.08
N LEU A 273 10.90 -7.75 -7.39
CA LEU A 273 10.41 -7.57 -8.77
C LEU A 273 10.97 -6.30 -9.42
N GLN A 274 11.34 -5.29 -8.63
CA GLN A 274 11.94 -4.06 -9.14
C GLN A 274 13.42 -4.22 -9.50
N SER A 275 14.07 -5.33 -9.09
CA SER A 275 15.50 -5.52 -9.26
C SER A 275 15.92 -5.69 -10.72
N ALA A 276 16.93 -4.94 -11.14
CA ALA A 276 17.61 -5.13 -12.42
C ALA A 276 18.35 -6.49 -12.50
N ALA A 277 18.50 -7.21 -11.39
CA ALA A 277 19.10 -8.54 -11.34
C ALA A 277 18.06 -9.67 -11.41
N MET A 278 16.75 -9.36 -11.38
CA MET A 278 15.67 -10.35 -11.46
C MET A 278 15.64 -10.95 -12.87
N PRO A 279 15.85 -12.27 -13.03
CA PRO A 279 15.59 -12.91 -14.31
C PRO A 279 14.11 -12.80 -14.71
N LYS A 280 13.83 -12.51 -15.96
CA LYS A 280 12.47 -12.26 -16.45
C LYS A 280 11.53 -13.45 -16.24
N ASP A 281 12.02 -14.66 -16.46
CA ASP A 281 11.29 -15.91 -16.21
C ASP A 281 10.91 -16.09 -14.73
N TRP A 282 11.80 -15.71 -13.81
CA TRP A 282 11.49 -15.74 -12.38
C TRP A 282 10.47 -14.67 -12.00
N GLY A 283 10.63 -13.45 -12.53
CA GLY A 283 9.69 -12.37 -12.30
C GLY A 283 8.29 -12.71 -12.79
N GLN A 284 8.17 -13.27 -13.99
CA GLN A 284 6.92 -13.74 -14.55
C GLN A 284 6.28 -14.82 -13.68
N GLN A 285 7.03 -15.87 -13.32
CA GLN A 285 6.54 -16.93 -12.45
C GLN A 285 6.07 -16.39 -11.10
N MET A 286 6.83 -15.47 -10.50
CA MET A 286 6.45 -14.84 -9.22
C MET A 286 5.12 -14.09 -9.33
N VAL A 287 4.90 -13.35 -10.42
CA VAL A 287 3.66 -12.59 -10.62
C VAL A 287 2.49 -13.54 -10.84
N GLU A 288 2.61 -14.50 -11.77
CA GLU A 288 1.52 -15.39 -12.16
C GLU A 288 1.09 -16.36 -11.07
N GLU A 289 2.06 -17.00 -10.40
CA GLU A 289 1.78 -18.06 -9.44
C GLU A 289 1.57 -17.57 -8.01
N PHE A 290 1.96 -16.31 -7.72
CA PHE A 290 2.01 -15.87 -6.34
C PHE A 290 1.43 -14.47 -6.12
N VAL A 291 1.92 -13.43 -6.80
CA VAL A 291 1.46 -12.07 -6.51
C VAL A 291 -0.02 -11.91 -6.82
N LEU A 292 -0.50 -12.50 -7.92
CA LEU A 292 -1.89 -12.43 -8.34
C LEU A 292 -2.82 -13.44 -7.64
N ASP A 293 -2.27 -14.39 -6.89
CA ASP A 293 -3.07 -15.36 -6.14
C ASP A 293 -3.72 -14.69 -4.92
N THR A 294 -5.02 -14.85 -4.78
CA THR A 294 -5.82 -14.26 -3.69
C THR A 294 -5.83 -15.10 -2.42
N ASP A 295 -5.48 -16.38 -2.52
CA ASP A 295 -5.57 -17.34 -1.42
C ASP A 295 -4.22 -17.64 -0.76
N LYS A 296 -3.15 -17.63 -1.55
CA LYS A 296 -1.78 -17.91 -1.11
C LYS A 296 -0.83 -16.73 -1.30
N GLY A 297 -1.21 -15.81 -2.17
CA GLY A 297 -0.39 -14.69 -2.59
C GLY A 297 -0.78 -13.37 -1.97
N PHE A 298 -0.52 -12.30 -2.71
CA PHE A 298 -0.65 -10.94 -2.21
C PHE A 298 -1.85 -10.18 -2.78
N ALA A 299 -2.52 -10.69 -3.81
CA ALA A 299 -3.58 -9.96 -4.47
C ALA A 299 -4.80 -9.74 -3.57
N SER A 300 -5.38 -8.57 -3.68
CA SER A 300 -6.65 -8.20 -3.06
C SER A 300 -7.45 -7.24 -3.96
N PRO A 301 -8.75 -7.04 -3.71
CA PRO A 301 -9.57 -6.10 -4.49
C PRO A 301 -9.15 -4.64 -4.31
N VAL A 302 -8.32 -4.34 -3.31
CA VAL A 302 -7.86 -2.99 -3.00
C VAL A 302 -6.39 -2.76 -3.40
N GLY A 303 -5.76 -3.74 -4.04
CA GLY A 303 -4.36 -3.68 -4.48
C GLY A 303 -3.56 -4.89 -4.05
N VAL A 304 -2.40 -4.68 -3.47
CA VAL A 304 -1.49 -5.75 -3.03
C VAL A 304 -1.27 -5.67 -1.53
N ASN A 305 -1.50 -6.77 -0.84
CA ASN A 305 -1.33 -6.87 0.60
C ASN A 305 0.15 -6.75 1.01
N THR A 306 0.39 -6.30 2.22
CA THR A 306 1.74 -6.23 2.80
C THR A 306 2.30 -7.59 3.17
N ARG A 307 1.45 -8.62 3.24
CA ARG A 307 1.81 -10.02 3.48
C ARG A 307 0.99 -10.93 2.58
N ALA A 308 1.55 -12.09 2.24
CA ALA A 308 0.82 -13.11 1.50
C ALA A 308 -0.29 -13.74 2.36
N ALA A 309 -1.37 -14.16 1.70
CA ALA A 309 -2.56 -14.70 2.37
C ALA A 309 -2.30 -15.95 3.20
N ASP A 310 -1.34 -16.79 2.81
CA ASP A 310 -0.93 -18.00 3.51
C ASP A 310 0.25 -17.80 4.48
N SER A 311 0.64 -16.56 4.77
CA SER A 311 1.73 -16.29 5.72
C SER A 311 1.32 -16.66 7.14
N PRO A 312 2.14 -17.42 7.85
CA PRO A 312 1.90 -17.66 9.28
C PRO A 312 2.40 -16.46 10.13
N PRO A 313 1.77 -16.20 11.27
CA PRO A 313 0.45 -16.65 11.63
C PRO A 313 -0.59 -16.00 10.76
N ASN A 314 -1.80 -16.54 10.67
CA ASN A 314 -2.93 -16.00 9.89
C ASN A 314 -3.23 -14.55 10.29
N GLY A 315 -2.29 -13.64 9.96
CA GLY A 315 -2.33 -12.24 10.31
C GLY A 315 -3.36 -11.50 9.45
N ILE A 316 -3.78 -10.35 9.94
CA ILE A 316 -4.63 -9.46 9.17
C ILE A 316 -3.83 -8.94 7.99
N PHE A 317 -4.33 -9.24 6.80
CA PHE A 317 -3.76 -8.74 5.57
C PHE A 317 -4.14 -7.28 5.41
N ARG A 318 -3.13 -6.43 5.36
CA ARG A 318 -3.32 -5.01 5.06
C ARG A 318 -2.73 -4.71 3.70
N CYS A 319 -3.55 -4.14 2.84
CA CYS A 319 -3.07 -3.52 1.62
C CYS A 319 -2.60 -2.11 1.95
N SER A 320 -1.45 -1.71 1.45
CA SER A 320 -0.99 -0.32 1.51
C SER A 320 -0.60 0.17 0.12
N THR A 321 -0.62 1.48 -0.08
CA THR A 321 -0.21 2.06 -1.36
C THR A 321 1.23 1.75 -1.69
N ILE A 322 2.12 1.74 -0.68
CA ILE A 322 3.53 1.43 -0.91
C ILE A 322 3.73 -0.03 -1.35
N SER A 323 2.99 -1.00 -0.77
CA SER A 323 3.08 -2.40 -1.21
C SER A 323 2.53 -2.56 -2.63
N SER A 324 1.43 -1.89 -2.93
CA SER A 324 0.85 -1.89 -4.27
C SER A 324 1.82 -1.25 -5.29
N TRP A 325 2.43 -0.12 -4.96
CA TRP A 325 3.40 0.53 -5.83
C TRP A 325 4.64 -0.34 -6.09
N LEU A 326 5.23 -0.95 -5.07
CA LEU A 326 6.38 -1.85 -5.23
C LEU A 326 6.07 -3.02 -6.18
N ALA A 327 4.88 -3.61 -6.02
CA ALA A 327 4.44 -4.69 -6.88
C ALA A 327 4.13 -4.20 -8.29
N ILE A 328 3.40 -3.10 -8.45
CA ILE A 328 3.02 -2.54 -9.76
C ILE A 328 4.26 -2.17 -10.57
N ASP A 329 5.18 -1.39 -9.98
CA ASP A 329 6.43 -1.03 -10.64
C ASP A 329 7.25 -2.27 -11.02
N GLY A 330 7.34 -3.24 -10.10
CA GLY A 330 7.98 -4.51 -10.35
C GLY A 330 7.33 -5.30 -11.48
N MET A 331 6.02 -5.40 -11.54
CA MET A 331 5.28 -6.09 -12.62
C MET A 331 5.63 -5.50 -13.99
N PHE A 332 5.58 -4.19 -14.14
CA PHE A 332 5.95 -3.54 -15.40
C PHE A 332 7.42 -3.75 -15.75
N ARG A 333 8.34 -3.67 -14.77
CA ARG A 333 9.77 -3.96 -14.99
C ARG A 333 10.03 -5.41 -15.40
N GLN A 334 9.16 -6.35 -15.02
CA GLN A 334 9.22 -7.76 -15.40
C GLN A 334 8.39 -8.11 -16.64
N ASP A 335 7.99 -7.13 -17.44
CA ASP A 335 7.17 -7.28 -18.66
C ASP A 335 5.79 -7.91 -18.39
N GLN A 336 5.28 -7.75 -17.14
CA GLN A 336 3.96 -8.19 -16.71
C GLN A 336 2.97 -6.98 -16.67
N ALA A 337 2.95 -6.22 -17.75
CA ALA A 337 2.19 -4.98 -17.89
C ALA A 337 0.71 -5.16 -17.55
N TYR A 338 0.14 -6.27 -17.94
CA TYR A 338 -1.22 -6.66 -17.68
C TYR A 338 -1.56 -6.70 -16.19
N ALA A 339 -0.77 -7.42 -15.40
CA ALA A 339 -0.92 -7.48 -13.94
C ALA A 339 -0.73 -6.10 -13.31
N GLY A 340 0.25 -5.32 -13.81
CA GLY A 340 0.49 -3.95 -13.36
C GLY A 340 -0.69 -3.03 -13.61
N ILE A 341 -1.29 -3.06 -14.80
CA ILE A 341 -2.49 -2.29 -15.14
C ILE A 341 -3.64 -2.66 -14.20
N LEU A 342 -3.95 -3.96 -14.09
CA LEU A 342 -5.05 -4.45 -13.27
C LEU A 342 -4.90 -4.02 -11.80
N THR A 343 -3.72 -4.17 -11.24
CA THR A 343 -3.43 -3.78 -9.86
C THR A 343 -3.56 -2.26 -9.67
N THR A 344 -3.11 -1.46 -10.65
CA THR A 344 -3.27 0.00 -10.61
C THR A 344 -4.73 0.40 -10.60
N LEU A 345 -5.55 -0.19 -11.48
CA LEU A 345 -6.98 0.09 -11.56
C LEU A 345 -7.73 -0.32 -10.27
N ASN A 346 -7.39 -1.48 -9.70
CA ASN A 346 -7.96 -1.94 -8.43
C ASN A 346 -7.63 -0.99 -7.29
N HIS A 347 -6.40 -0.54 -7.22
CA HIS A 347 -5.96 0.39 -6.18
C HIS A 347 -6.64 1.78 -6.31
N THR A 348 -6.79 2.28 -7.54
CA THR A 348 -7.57 3.50 -7.82
C THR A 348 -9.01 3.37 -7.34
N LYS A 349 -9.67 2.25 -7.64
CA LYS A 349 -11.05 1.99 -7.18
C LYS A 349 -11.14 1.93 -5.65
N ALA A 350 -10.13 1.34 -5.00
CA ALA A 350 -10.07 1.25 -3.54
C ALA A 350 -10.11 2.62 -2.86
N MET A 351 -9.43 3.61 -3.41
CA MET A 351 -9.43 4.97 -2.87
C MET A 351 -10.81 5.63 -2.87
N HIS A 352 -11.72 5.23 -3.76
CA HIS A 352 -13.09 5.75 -3.85
C HIS A 352 -14.15 4.89 -3.15
N ARG A 353 -13.76 3.76 -2.56
CA ARG A 353 -14.70 2.72 -2.13
C ARG A 353 -15.67 3.18 -1.03
N GLU A 354 -15.19 3.92 -0.04
CA GLU A 354 -15.99 4.24 1.15
C GLU A 354 -16.89 5.46 0.97
N TRP A 355 -16.41 6.49 0.29
CA TRP A 355 -17.07 7.81 0.30
C TRP A 355 -17.37 8.39 -1.09
N GLY A 356 -17.03 7.67 -2.16
CA GLY A 356 -17.27 8.15 -3.52
C GLY A 356 -16.33 9.27 -3.97
N TYR A 357 -15.39 9.69 -3.13
CA TYR A 357 -14.29 10.60 -3.44
C TYR A 357 -12.97 9.97 -2.93
N PRO A 358 -11.81 10.38 -3.51
CA PRO A 358 -10.56 9.71 -3.16
C PRO A 358 -10.14 9.95 -1.72
N VAL A 359 -9.61 8.91 -1.08
CA VAL A 359 -8.99 8.97 0.23
C VAL A 359 -7.60 8.34 0.18
N ALA A 360 -6.70 8.82 1.01
CA ALA A 360 -5.34 8.32 1.14
C ALA A 360 -5.16 7.71 2.55
N PRO A 361 -5.53 6.44 2.76
CA PRO A 361 -5.40 5.82 4.07
C PRO A 361 -3.99 5.29 4.30
N GLU A 362 -3.61 5.10 5.56
CA GLU A 362 -2.36 4.40 5.88
C GLU A 362 -2.36 2.97 5.33
N ALA A 363 -3.51 2.30 5.37
CA ALA A 363 -3.72 0.99 4.77
C ALA A 363 -5.22 0.67 4.61
N TRP A 364 -5.54 -0.41 3.90
CA TRP A 364 -6.85 -1.07 3.91
C TRP A 364 -6.74 -2.37 4.71
N GLU A 365 -7.69 -2.63 5.59
CA GLU A 365 -7.78 -3.87 6.37
C GLU A 365 -8.29 -5.05 5.53
N SER A 366 -8.36 -6.23 6.12
CA SER A 366 -8.86 -7.44 5.47
C SER A 366 -10.31 -7.35 4.98
N ASN A 367 -11.12 -6.48 5.60
CA ASN A 367 -12.47 -6.13 5.15
C ASN A 367 -12.50 -5.06 4.06
N HIS A 368 -11.34 -4.65 3.56
CA HIS A 368 -11.12 -3.65 2.51
C HIS A 368 -11.59 -2.23 2.85
N LEU A 369 -11.77 -1.94 4.13
CA LEU A 369 -12.05 -0.59 4.61
C LEU A 369 -10.74 0.14 4.97
N ALA A 370 -10.74 1.44 4.77
CA ALA A 370 -9.58 2.26 5.06
C ALA A 370 -9.26 2.28 6.57
N TRP A 371 -8.00 2.09 6.90
CA TRP A 371 -7.46 2.08 8.26
C TRP A 371 -6.45 3.20 8.48
N GLY A 372 -6.33 3.67 9.72
CA GLY A 372 -5.37 4.71 10.09
C GLY A 372 -5.82 6.11 9.69
N SER A 373 -4.86 6.97 9.35
CA SER A 373 -5.14 8.29 8.80
C SER A 373 -5.78 8.15 7.42
N ARG A 374 -6.73 9.04 7.10
CA ARG A 374 -7.36 9.12 5.77
C ARG A 374 -6.62 10.06 4.82
N TYR A 375 -5.54 10.68 5.28
CA TYR A 375 -4.76 11.69 4.58
C TYR A 375 -3.28 11.38 4.70
N TYR A 376 -2.89 10.16 4.35
CA TYR A 376 -1.51 9.68 4.48
C TYR A 376 -0.75 9.93 3.18
N ASN A 377 0.24 10.81 3.22
CA ASN A 377 0.85 11.32 1.99
C ASN A 377 1.73 10.30 1.24
N TRP A 378 2.12 9.18 1.84
CA TRP A 378 2.83 8.14 1.09
C TRP A 378 2.03 7.57 -0.09
N ASP A 379 0.70 7.80 -0.08
CA ASP A 379 -0.18 7.43 -1.18
C ASP A 379 0.12 8.19 -2.48
N LEU A 380 0.94 9.26 -2.41
CA LEU A 380 1.54 9.90 -3.58
C LEU A 380 2.26 8.87 -4.47
N ALA A 381 2.77 7.77 -3.90
CA ALA A 381 3.35 6.68 -4.69
C ALA A 381 2.43 6.17 -5.81
N HIS A 382 1.12 6.32 -5.67
CA HIS A 382 0.15 5.86 -6.67
C HIS A 382 0.06 6.75 -7.92
N VAL A 383 0.59 7.98 -7.90
CA VAL A 383 0.70 8.78 -9.14
C VAL A 383 1.76 8.22 -10.08
N LEU A 384 2.76 7.51 -9.54
CA LEU A 384 3.89 6.97 -10.33
C LEU A 384 3.43 5.94 -11.38
N PRO A 385 2.67 4.89 -11.04
CA PRO A 385 2.14 4.00 -12.08
C PRO A 385 1.25 4.72 -13.09
N MET A 386 0.56 5.79 -12.73
CA MET A 386 -0.25 6.56 -13.68
C MET A 386 0.63 7.32 -14.69
N ILE A 387 1.72 7.94 -14.24
CA ILE A 387 2.61 8.74 -15.08
C ILE A 387 3.62 7.84 -15.81
N GLU A 388 4.35 7.01 -15.07
CA GLU A 388 5.51 6.29 -15.60
C GLU A 388 5.12 5.04 -16.39
N TRP A 389 3.97 4.44 -16.06
CA TRP A 389 3.54 3.20 -16.70
C TRP A 389 2.28 3.34 -17.53
N LEU A 390 1.12 3.77 -16.97
CA LEU A 390 -0.09 3.89 -17.79
C LEU A 390 0.08 4.96 -18.88
N ALA A 391 0.54 6.15 -18.51
CA ALA A 391 0.90 7.16 -19.51
C ALA A 391 2.25 6.87 -20.18
N GLY A 392 3.11 6.08 -19.55
CA GLY A 392 4.38 5.64 -20.15
C GLY A 392 5.36 6.76 -20.42
N LEU A 393 5.40 7.77 -19.54
CA LEU A 393 6.27 8.92 -19.71
C LEU A 393 7.65 8.70 -19.10
N ASP A 394 8.69 9.08 -19.83
CA ASP A 394 10.05 9.26 -19.32
C ASP A 394 10.75 10.34 -20.15
N TYR A 395 11.71 11.06 -19.53
CA TYR A 395 12.59 11.96 -20.25
C TYR A 395 13.92 12.15 -19.55
N SER A 396 14.93 12.52 -20.34
CA SER A 396 16.27 12.78 -19.86
C SER A 396 16.82 14.05 -20.50
N ILE A 397 17.10 15.05 -19.67
CA ILE A 397 17.71 16.30 -20.12
C ILE A 397 19.16 16.06 -20.59
N PRO A 398 20.02 15.32 -19.84
CA PRO A 398 21.38 15.03 -20.32
C PRO A 398 21.42 14.24 -21.62
N GLU A 399 20.51 13.28 -21.80
CA GLU A 399 20.45 12.44 -23.00
C GLU A 399 19.65 13.11 -24.13
N GLN A 400 19.00 14.23 -23.86
CA GLN A 400 18.18 14.95 -24.82
C GLN A 400 17.05 14.11 -25.44
N GLN A 401 16.40 13.28 -24.63
CA GLN A 401 15.41 12.30 -25.07
C GLN A 401 14.11 12.42 -24.29
N PHE A 402 12.99 12.28 -24.97
CA PHE A 402 11.63 12.13 -24.42
C PHE A 402 11.02 10.83 -24.90
N SER A 403 10.49 10.03 -23.99
CA SER A 403 9.86 8.74 -24.28
C SER A 403 8.37 8.76 -23.89
N PHE A 404 7.56 8.17 -24.77
CA PHE A 404 6.14 7.96 -24.58
C PHE A 404 5.80 6.51 -24.91
N ALA A 405 5.68 5.67 -23.88
CA ALA A 405 5.43 4.24 -23.98
C ALA A 405 4.13 3.86 -23.22
N PRO A 406 2.97 4.37 -23.63
CA PRO A 406 1.73 4.21 -22.90
C PRO A 406 1.25 2.75 -22.86
N HIS A 407 0.70 2.38 -21.70
CA HIS A 407 -0.02 1.13 -21.47
C HIS A 407 -1.50 1.45 -21.27
N LEU A 408 -2.21 1.73 -22.36
CA LEU A 408 -3.61 2.12 -22.32
C LEU A 408 -4.49 0.95 -21.85
N PRO A 409 -5.13 1.04 -20.67
CA PRO A 409 -6.04 -0.01 -20.19
C PRO A 409 -7.16 -0.30 -21.19
N SER A 410 -7.59 -1.56 -21.33
CA SER A 410 -8.68 -1.93 -22.25
C SER A 410 -10.00 -1.24 -21.96
N THR A 411 -10.19 -0.82 -20.70
CA THR A 411 -11.38 -0.10 -20.22
C THR A 411 -11.30 1.42 -20.44
N TRP A 412 -10.17 1.95 -20.95
CA TRP A 412 -9.98 3.37 -21.19
C TRP A 412 -9.93 3.66 -22.69
N ASP A 413 -10.55 4.76 -23.10
CA ASP A 413 -10.57 5.20 -24.48
C ASP A 413 -9.32 5.99 -24.84
N TYR A 414 -8.78 6.77 -23.89
CA TYR A 414 -7.60 7.60 -24.09
C TYR A 414 -6.84 7.89 -22.81
N ILE A 415 -5.58 8.30 -22.98
CA ILE A 415 -4.75 9.02 -22.00
C ILE A 415 -4.17 10.25 -22.67
N GLU A 416 -4.29 11.40 -22.01
CA GLU A 416 -3.74 12.69 -22.45
C GLU A 416 -2.87 13.28 -21.34
N THR A 417 -1.69 13.73 -21.68
CA THR A 417 -0.75 14.34 -20.74
C THR A 417 -0.09 15.59 -21.32
N TYR A 418 0.22 16.53 -20.42
CA TYR A 418 1.14 17.63 -20.70
C TYR A 418 2.23 17.60 -19.65
N THR A 419 3.45 17.31 -20.07
CA THR A 419 4.61 17.14 -19.16
C THR A 419 5.46 18.39 -19.14
N PRO A 420 5.74 19.01 -17.97
CA PRO A 420 6.63 20.15 -17.90
C PRO A 420 8.09 19.69 -18.04
N VAL A 421 8.71 20.08 -19.12
CA VAL A 421 10.13 19.85 -19.42
C VAL A 421 10.87 21.16 -19.36
N VAL A 422 11.77 21.31 -18.37
CA VAL A 422 12.54 22.54 -18.15
C VAL A 422 13.92 22.41 -18.77
N VAL A 423 14.17 23.17 -19.83
CA VAL A 423 15.47 23.22 -20.51
C VAL A 423 16.00 24.65 -20.43
N GLU A 424 17.23 24.82 -19.93
CA GLU A 424 17.88 26.14 -19.77
C GLU A 424 16.99 27.16 -19.03
N GLY A 425 16.29 26.71 -17.99
CA GLY A 425 15.41 27.54 -17.17
C GLY A 425 14.07 27.90 -17.80
N LYS A 426 13.75 27.37 -18.99
CA LYS A 426 12.45 27.57 -19.65
C LYS A 426 11.62 26.30 -19.58
N CYS A 427 10.43 26.41 -18.99
CA CYS A 427 9.45 25.33 -18.98
C CYS A 427 8.72 25.27 -20.33
N GLN A 428 8.70 24.09 -20.93
CA GLN A 428 7.92 23.77 -22.12
C GLN A 428 7.03 22.56 -21.83
N TRP A 429 5.80 22.62 -22.29
CA TRP A 429 4.83 21.56 -22.05
C TRP A 429 4.82 20.59 -23.25
N VAL A 430 5.22 19.35 -22.99
CA VAL A 430 5.18 18.29 -23.99
C VAL A 430 3.83 17.60 -23.92
N HIS A 431 3.05 17.74 -24.99
CA HIS A 431 1.76 17.06 -25.14
C HIS A 431 1.98 15.64 -25.66
N ALA A 432 1.55 14.65 -24.88
CA ALA A 432 1.53 13.25 -25.31
C ALA A 432 0.10 12.71 -25.15
N HIS A 433 -0.37 12.03 -26.17
CA HIS A 433 -1.74 11.53 -26.24
C HIS A 433 -1.78 10.15 -26.89
N VAL A 434 -2.51 9.23 -26.30
CA VAL A 434 -2.86 7.94 -26.88
C VAL A 434 -4.36 7.75 -26.80
N GLU A 435 -4.95 7.31 -27.90
CA GLU A 435 -6.38 7.03 -28.00
C GLU A 435 -6.68 5.76 -28.78
N ARG A 436 -7.83 5.19 -28.50
CA ARG A 436 -8.38 4.03 -29.20
C ARG A 436 -9.39 4.52 -30.23
N GLU A 437 -9.05 4.42 -31.50
CA GLU A 437 -9.94 4.78 -32.61
C GLU A 437 -10.60 3.51 -33.17
N HIS A 438 -11.91 3.60 -33.42
CA HIS A 438 -12.68 2.55 -34.08
C HIS A 438 -12.88 2.90 -35.55
N SER A 439 -12.44 2.01 -36.45
CA SER A 439 -12.65 2.14 -37.91
C SER A 439 -13.42 0.91 -38.40
N GLY A 440 -14.74 1.00 -38.39
CA GLY A 440 -15.61 -0.16 -38.61
C GLY A 440 -15.47 -1.18 -37.49
N GLU A 441 -15.09 -2.43 -37.83
CA GLU A 441 -14.82 -3.47 -36.84
C GLU A 441 -13.35 -3.49 -36.35
N ALA A 442 -12.48 -2.67 -36.94
CA ALA A 442 -11.06 -2.61 -36.55
C ALA A 442 -10.84 -1.59 -35.45
N VAL A 443 -9.98 -1.93 -34.50
CA VAL A 443 -9.53 -1.07 -33.43
C VAL A 443 -8.10 -0.63 -33.71
N GLN A 444 -7.84 0.66 -33.64
CA GLN A 444 -6.51 1.25 -33.82
C GLN A 444 -6.08 1.98 -32.56
N LEU A 445 -4.84 1.83 -32.17
CA LEU A 445 -4.22 2.62 -31.11
C LEU A 445 -3.42 3.76 -31.76
N VAL A 446 -3.77 4.98 -31.48
CA VAL A 446 -3.15 6.17 -32.05
C VAL A 446 -2.39 6.91 -30.96
N ALA A 447 -1.07 6.97 -31.08
CA ALA A 447 -0.21 7.66 -30.14
C ALA A 447 0.49 8.86 -30.80
N THR A 448 0.48 10.01 -30.12
CA THR A 448 1.08 11.27 -30.63
C THR A 448 1.89 11.97 -29.54
N VAL A 449 3.00 12.62 -29.95
CA VAL A 449 3.78 13.52 -29.09
C VAL A 449 4.01 14.83 -29.83
N ARG A 450 3.82 15.95 -29.14
CA ARG A 450 4.00 17.32 -29.70
C ARG A 450 4.71 18.22 -28.69
N GLY A 451 5.44 19.18 -29.20
CA GLY A 451 6.07 20.23 -28.38
C GLY A 451 7.29 19.77 -27.58
N ASN A 452 7.89 18.62 -27.91
CA ASN A 452 9.10 18.14 -27.24
C ASN A 452 10.29 19.10 -27.51
N PRO A 453 10.91 19.72 -26.49
CA PRO A 453 12.08 20.57 -26.68
C PRO A 453 13.39 19.79 -26.82
N LEU A 454 13.39 18.48 -26.53
CA LEU A 454 14.57 17.63 -26.60
C LEU A 454 14.79 17.12 -28.03
N LYS A 455 16.00 16.63 -28.30
CA LYS A 455 16.41 16.25 -29.66
C LYS A 455 15.72 14.99 -30.17
N GLU A 456 15.40 14.07 -29.28
CA GLU A 456 14.83 12.75 -29.65
C GLU A 456 13.46 12.55 -29.00
N THR A 457 12.55 11.97 -29.76
CA THR A 457 11.27 11.46 -29.26
C THR A 457 11.17 9.97 -29.56
N ILE A 458 10.87 9.17 -28.54
CA ILE A 458 10.58 7.75 -28.70
C ILE A 458 9.09 7.54 -28.41
N ILE A 459 8.37 6.88 -29.31
CA ILE A 459 6.97 6.49 -29.10
C ILE A 459 6.90 4.99 -29.20
N ALA A 460 6.51 4.32 -28.10
CA ALA A 460 6.50 2.85 -28.01
C ALA A 460 5.25 2.37 -27.26
N PRO A 461 4.04 2.60 -27.79
CA PRO A 461 2.82 2.16 -27.14
C PRO A 461 2.82 0.65 -26.99
N TYR A 462 2.47 0.20 -25.81
CA TYR A 462 2.38 -1.22 -25.48
C TYR A 462 1.09 -1.81 -26.05
N THR A 463 1.17 -3.01 -26.59
CA THR A 463 0.01 -3.81 -26.97
C THR A 463 0.31 -5.29 -26.74
N GLU A 464 -0.67 -6.02 -26.25
CA GLU A 464 -0.60 -7.48 -26.07
C GLU A 464 -0.86 -8.24 -27.34
N ASP A 465 -1.48 -7.59 -28.33
CA ASP A 465 -1.75 -8.18 -29.64
C ASP A 465 -0.61 -7.91 -30.61
N ARG A 466 -0.38 -8.86 -31.54
CA ARG A 466 0.52 -8.65 -32.64
C ARG A 466 -0.06 -7.62 -33.60
N ALA A 467 0.32 -6.36 -33.39
CA ALA A 467 -0.16 -5.26 -34.21
C ALA A 467 0.59 -5.18 -35.54
N VAL A 468 -0.14 -4.90 -36.60
CA VAL A 468 0.44 -4.50 -37.89
C VAL A 468 0.59 -2.99 -37.87
N LEU A 469 1.83 -2.53 -37.92
CA LEU A 469 2.15 -1.13 -37.84
C LEU A 469 1.78 -0.40 -39.13
N LYS A 470 1.04 0.72 -38.99
CA LYS A 470 0.84 1.70 -40.02
C LYS A 470 1.44 3.02 -39.60
N THR A 471 2.43 3.52 -40.33
CA THR A 471 3.13 4.77 -40.02
C THR A 471 2.79 5.88 -40.99
N ALA A 472 2.75 7.10 -40.48
CA ALA A 472 2.67 8.31 -41.27
C ALA A 472 3.84 9.22 -40.88
N GLY A 473 4.89 9.24 -41.75
CA GLY A 473 5.95 10.25 -41.73
C GLY A 473 7.05 10.05 -40.69
N LEU A 474 7.51 8.81 -40.45
CA LEU A 474 8.46 8.50 -39.39
C LEU A 474 9.75 7.86 -39.86
N GLY A 475 10.82 8.06 -39.08
CA GLY A 475 12.10 7.40 -39.22
C GLY A 475 12.09 5.90 -38.82
N ASP A 476 13.26 5.32 -38.56
CA ASP A 476 13.45 3.88 -38.38
C ASP A 476 12.58 3.27 -37.25
N SER A 477 11.96 2.15 -37.56
CA SER A 477 11.15 1.37 -36.61
C SER A 477 11.95 0.21 -36.00
N ILE A 478 11.80 -0.01 -34.67
CA ILE A 478 12.33 -1.19 -33.98
C ILE A 478 11.15 -1.97 -33.44
N ASN A 479 11.00 -3.21 -33.87
CA ASN A 479 9.96 -4.10 -33.37
C ASN A 479 10.48 -4.85 -32.13
N LEU A 480 9.94 -4.55 -30.96
CA LEU A 480 10.13 -5.30 -29.74
C LEU A 480 8.89 -6.19 -29.52
N ALA A 481 9.03 -7.34 -28.91
CA ALA A 481 8.07 -8.45 -28.87
C ALA A 481 6.58 -8.03 -28.63
N ASN A 482 6.32 -6.97 -27.85
CA ASN A 482 4.98 -6.45 -27.56
C ASN A 482 4.90 -4.92 -27.66
N ALA A 483 5.91 -4.27 -28.20
CA ALA A 483 5.93 -2.83 -28.38
C ALA A 483 6.64 -2.47 -29.68
N VAL A 484 6.21 -1.41 -30.34
CA VAL A 484 6.87 -0.86 -31.49
C VAL A 484 7.49 0.47 -31.11
N GLN A 485 8.80 0.57 -31.19
CA GLN A 485 9.54 1.77 -30.89
C GLN A 485 9.77 2.60 -32.14
N TYR A 486 9.47 3.90 -32.07
CA TYR A 486 9.78 4.89 -33.11
C TYR A 486 10.72 5.94 -32.56
N ARG A 487 11.82 6.14 -33.27
CA ARG A 487 12.74 7.24 -33.01
C ARG A 487 12.56 8.31 -34.06
N THR A 488 12.32 9.55 -33.62
CA THR A 488 12.24 10.68 -34.53
C THR A 488 13.02 11.86 -33.95
N GLN A 489 13.52 12.69 -34.85
CA GLN A 489 14.27 13.90 -34.47
C GLN A 489 13.43 15.16 -34.49
N GLN A 490 12.10 15.07 -34.57
CA GLN A 490 11.23 16.24 -34.68
C GLN A 490 9.95 16.15 -33.87
N SER A 491 9.36 17.30 -33.61
CA SER A 491 8.37 17.62 -32.59
C SER A 491 6.93 17.22 -32.85
N ALA A 492 6.59 16.50 -33.91
CA ALA A 492 5.21 16.07 -34.15
C ALA A 492 5.20 14.66 -34.74
N ASN A 493 4.90 13.70 -33.91
CA ASN A 493 5.02 12.29 -34.26
C ASN A 493 3.73 11.55 -33.94
N LYS A 494 3.27 10.76 -34.88
CA LYS A 494 2.07 9.93 -34.76
C LYS A 494 2.41 8.48 -35.07
N VAL A 495 2.05 7.59 -34.17
CA VAL A 495 2.10 6.15 -34.35
C VAL A 495 0.69 5.59 -34.37
N ILE A 496 0.40 4.72 -35.33
CA ILE A 496 -0.87 4.01 -35.41
C ILE A 496 -0.58 2.52 -35.36
N LEU A 497 -1.16 1.84 -34.39
CA LEU A 497 -1.16 0.39 -34.28
C LEU A 497 -2.55 -0.12 -34.65
N ASP A 498 -2.62 -1.04 -35.59
CA ASP A 498 -3.84 -1.74 -35.95
C ASP A 498 -3.94 -3.01 -35.06
N LEU A 499 -4.88 -3.00 -34.12
CA LEU A 499 -5.10 -4.09 -33.17
C LEU A 499 -6.02 -5.19 -33.72
N GLY A 500 -6.48 -5.03 -34.98
CA GLY A 500 -7.43 -5.98 -35.57
C GLY A 500 -8.85 -5.84 -34.99
N LYS A 501 -9.61 -6.94 -34.99
CA LYS A 501 -11.03 -6.92 -34.63
C LYS A 501 -11.33 -7.07 -33.14
N LYS A 502 -10.36 -7.55 -32.37
CA LYS A 502 -10.56 -7.82 -30.92
C LYS A 502 -9.34 -7.39 -30.10
N LEU A 503 -9.60 -6.65 -29.03
CA LEU A 503 -8.65 -6.47 -27.96
C LEU A 503 -8.69 -7.70 -27.06
N LYS A 504 -7.53 -8.21 -26.63
CA LYS A 504 -7.49 -9.13 -25.51
C LYS A 504 -8.06 -8.44 -24.28
N THR A 505 -8.98 -9.11 -23.62
CA THR A 505 -9.41 -8.70 -22.27
C THR A 505 -8.33 -9.08 -21.28
N TYR A 506 -8.13 -8.21 -20.29
CA TYR A 506 -7.17 -8.45 -19.24
C TYR A 506 -7.65 -9.54 -18.28
N GLN A 507 -6.71 -10.30 -17.73
CA GLN A 507 -7.00 -11.23 -16.65
C GLN A 507 -7.66 -10.49 -15.47
N THR A 508 -8.61 -11.11 -14.83
CA THR A 508 -9.34 -10.56 -13.72
C THR A 508 -8.84 -11.20 -12.43
N ILE A 509 -8.46 -10.38 -11.47
CA ILE A 509 -8.28 -10.89 -10.10
C ILE A 509 -9.68 -11.12 -9.55
N VAL A 510 -10.08 -12.38 -9.45
CA VAL A 510 -11.35 -12.75 -8.86
C VAL A 510 -11.27 -12.64 -7.36
N TRP A 511 -12.21 -11.91 -6.80
CA TRP A 511 -12.36 -11.76 -5.37
C TRP A 511 -13.79 -12.12 -4.98
N ALA A 512 -13.94 -13.24 -4.26
CA ALA A 512 -15.24 -13.65 -3.76
C ALA A 512 -15.51 -13.08 -2.36
N THR A 513 -16.74 -12.64 -2.14
CA THR A 513 -17.25 -12.17 -0.85
C THR A 513 -18.48 -12.99 -0.43
N PRO A 514 -18.69 -13.21 0.89
CA PRO A 514 -17.86 -12.78 2.00
C PRO A 514 -16.51 -13.51 2.05
N ARG A 515 -15.47 -12.83 2.53
CA ARG A 515 -14.13 -13.40 2.67
C ARG A 515 -14.05 -14.44 3.80
N ALA A 516 -14.80 -14.23 4.85
CA ALA A 516 -14.99 -15.24 5.88
C ALA A 516 -15.83 -16.38 5.30
N ARG A 517 -15.16 -17.45 4.91
CA ARG A 517 -15.74 -18.59 4.16
C ARG A 517 -16.41 -19.62 5.08
N ILE A 518 -16.89 -19.17 6.23
CA ILE A 518 -17.65 -19.97 7.19
C ILE A 518 -19.00 -19.30 7.43
N PHE A 519 -20.08 -20.04 7.40
CA PHE A 519 -21.43 -19.49 7.50
C PHE A 519 -22.40 -20.47 8.19
N HIS A 520 -23.49 -19.92 8.69
CA HIS A 520 -24.63 -20.69 9.19
C HIS A 520 -25.88 -20.41 8.34
N GLY A 521 -26.68 -21.45 8.06
CA GLY A 521 -27.84 -21.34 7.19
C GLY A 521 -27.45 -21.21 5.72
N SER A 522 -27.52 -20.02 5.13
CA SER A 522 -27.09 -19.78 3.75
C SER A 522 -26.20 -18.56 3.66
N VAL A 523 -25.40 -18.51 2.61
CA VAL A 523 -24.55 -17.36 2.29
C VAL A 523 -24.66 -17.02 0.81
N LYS A 524 -24.67 -15.71 0.49
CA LYS A 524 -24.64 -15.22 -0.88
C LYS A 524 -23.20 -14.92 -1.28
N VAL A 525 -22.68 -15.77 -2.16
CA VAL A 525 -21.34 -15.57 -2.72
C VAL A 525 -21.41 -14.58 -3.87
N ASN A 526 -20.67 -13.51 -3.77
CA ASN A 526 -20.53 -12.49 -4.81
C ASN A 526 -19.08 -12.43 -5.30
N ILE A 527 -18.88 -11.91 -6.52
CA ILE A 527 -17.56 -11.71 -7.11
C ILE A 527 -17.35 -10.22 -7.35
N GLU A 528 -16.21 -9.72 -6.89
CA GLU A 528 -15.78 -8.34 -7.10
C GLU A 528 -14.67 -8.28 -8.15
N ASN A 529 -14.42 -7.06 -8.65
CA ASN A 529 -13.31 -6.73 -9.57
C ASN A 529 -13.35 -7.41 -10.95
N LEU A 530 -14.53 -7.83 -11.40
CA LEU A 530 -14.67 -8.29 -12.76
C LEU A 530 -14.44 -7.13 -13.74
N LEU A 531 -13.58 -7.34 -14.72
CA LEU A 531 -13.42 -6.41 -15.83
C LEU A 531 -14.63 -6.50 -16.77
N PRO A 532 -15.03 -5.40 -17.41
CA PRO A 532 -16.06 -5.46 -18.44
C PRO A 532 -15.71 -6.47 -19.54
N GLY A 533 -16.70 -7.25 -19.97
CA GLY A 533 -16.52 -8.27 -20.99
C GLY A 533 -15.92 -9.60 -20.49
N THR A 534 -15.57 -9.73 -19.21
CA THR A 534 -15.14 -11.00 -18.64
C THR A 534 -16.33 -11.97 -18.55
N LEU A 535 -16.23 -13.12 -19.18
CA LEU A 535 -17.17 -14.22 -19.02
C LEU A 535 -16.73 -15.11 -17.87
N VAL A 536 -17.54 -15.19 -16.81
CA VAL A 536 -17.25 -16.06 -15.66
C VAL A 536 -18.18 -17.27 -15.68
N ARG A 537 -17.59 -18.46 -15.63
CA ARG A 537 -18.29 -19.73 -15.42
C ARG A 537 -17.99 -20.25 -14.04
N TYR A 538 -18.93 -20.96 -13.44
CA TYR A 538 -18.75 -21.50 -12.09
C TYR A 538 -19.35 -22.89 -11.92
N THR A 539 -18.87 -23.59 -10.89
CA THR A 539 -19.46 -24.84 -10.38
C THR A 539 -19.53 -24.78 -8.85
N THR A 540 -20.47 -25.54 -8.29
CA THR A 540 -20.66 -25.65 -6.82
C THR A 540 -20.46 -27.08 -6.32
N ASP A 541 -20.06 -27.99 -7.19
CA ASP A 541 -19.81 -29.40 -6.91
C ASP A 541 -18.31 -29.78 -6.92
N GLY A 542 -17.44 -28.78 -7.04
CA GLY A 542 -15.99 -28.95 -7.10
C GLY A 542 -15.47 -29.43 -8.46
N SER A 543 -16.32 -29.62 -9.46
CA SER A 543 -15.90 -29.89 -10.83
C SER A 543 -15.26 -28.65 -11.47
N GLU A 544 -14.36 -28.88 -12.44
CA GLU A 544 -13.75 -27.76 -13.17
C GLU A 544 -14.76 -27.09 -14.10
N PRO A 545 -14.99 -25.77 -13.97
CA PRO A 545 -15.87 -25.05 -14.88
C PRO A 545 -15.36 -25.07 -16.33
N ASP A 546 -16.27 -25.23 -17.27
CA ASP A 546 -16.03 -25.11 -18.71
C ASP A 546 -16.96 -24.08 -19.34
N LEU A 547 -16.88 -23.87 -20.66
CA LEU A 547 -17.72 -22.90 -21.37
C LEU A 547 -19.22 -23.24 -21.31
N ASN A 548 -19.60 -24.48 -20.97
CA ASN A 548 -20.99 -24.93 -20.85
C ASN A 548 -21.50 -24.82 -19.39
N SER A 549 -20.59 -24.61 -18.43
CA SER A 549 -20.95 -24.42 -17.02
C SER A 549 -21.82 -23.18 -16.84
N PRO A 550 -22.60 -23.08 -15.74
CA PRO A 550 -23.40 -21.90 -15.43
C PRO A 550 -22.59 -20.61 -15.53
N GLU A 551 -23.20 -19.58 -16.12
CA GLU A 551 -22.62 -18.27 -16.24
C GLU A 551 -22.89 -17.47 -14.97
N TRP A 552 -21.84 -16.85 -14.43
CA TRP A 552 -21.98 -15.91 -13.33
C TRP A 552 -22.63 -14.62 -13.82
N LYS A 553 -23.77 -14.25 -13.24
CA LYS A 553 -24.49 -12.99 -13.52
C LYS A 553 -24.78 -12.20 -12.27
N ASP A 554 -25.12 -12.90 -11.21
CA ASP A 554 -25.52 -12.37 -9.90
C ASP A 554 -24.96 -13.24 -8.79
N ALA A 555 -25.04 -12.75 -7.54
CA ALA A 555 -24.62 -13.51 -6.37
C ALA A 555 -25.29 -14.89 -6.31
N VAL A 556 -24.52 -15.93 -6.01
CA VAL A 556 -24.98 -17.31 -5.88
C VAL A 556 -25.22 -17.63 -4.41
N GLU A 557 -26.42 -18.07 -4.07
CA GLU A 557 -26.76 -18.53 -2.73
C GLU A 557 -26.37 -20.00 -2.56
N ILE A 558 -25.60 -20.29 -1.50
CA ILE A 558 -25.20 -21.64 -1.10
C ILE A 558 -25.63 -21.88 0.35
N ASP A 559 -26.07 -23.09 0.68
CA ASP A 559 -26.63 -23.49 1.97
C ASP A 559 -25.92 -24.70 2.61
N SER A 560 -24.86 -25.17 2.00
CA SER A 560 -24.08 -26.32 2.45
C SER A 560 -22.60 -26.10 2.14
N THR A 561 -21.73 -26.85 2.80
CA THR A 561 -20.29 -26.80 2.51
C THR A 561 -20.04 -27.04 1.03
N THR A 562 -19.48 -26.05 0.36
CA THR A 562 -19.39 -25.96 -1.10
C THR A 562 -17.98 -25.65 -1.54
N ALA A 563 -17.41 -26.53 -2.36
CA ALA A 563 -16.20 -26.21 -3.13
C ALA A 563 -16.63 -25.40 -4.39
N PHE A 564 -16.53 -24.09 -4.27
CA PHE A 564 -16.94 -23.16 -5.30
C PHE A 564 -15.77 -22.92 -6.24
N LYS A 565 -15.90 -23.35 -7.50
CA LYS A 565 -14.87 -23.10 -8.51
C LYS A 565 -15.37 -22.11 -9.54
N LEU A 566 -14.46 -21.23 -9.91
CA LEU A 566 -14.69 -20.20 -10.91
C LEU A 566 -13.67 -20.33 -12.02
N ARG A 567 -14.08 -20.01 -13.23
CA ARG A 567 -13.19 -19.83 -14.37
C ARG A 567 -13.59 -18.57 -15.13
N ALA A 568 -12.66 -17.62 -15.20
CA ALA A 568 -12.84 -16.38 -15.93
C ALA A 568 -12.23 -16.53 -17.33
N TYR A 569 -13.00 -16.19 -18.34
CA TYR A 569 -12.61 -16.25 -19.75
C TYR A 569 -12.53 -14.84 -20.32
N SER A 570 -11.62 -14.63 -21.26
CA SER A 570 -11.69 -13.49 -22.15
C SER A 570 -12.96 -13.55 -23.02
N GLU A 571 -13.38 -12.44 -23.59
CA GLU A 571 -14.56 -12.35 -24.44
C GLU A 571 -14.56 -13.35 -25.61
N ASP A 572 -13.40 -13.66 -26.15
CA ASP A 572 -13.22 -14.65 -27.22
C ASP A 572 -13.07 -16.09 -26.71
N GLY A 573 -13.05 -16.30 -25.39
CA GLY A 573 -12.87 -17.60 -24.77
C GLY A 573 -11.45 -18.19 -24.83
N SER A 574 -10.47 -17.42 -25.30
CA SER A 574 -9.09 -17.91 -25.55
C SER A 574 -8.18 -17.92 -24.32
N GLN A 575 -8.55 -17.20 -23.28
CA GLN A 575 -7.80 -17.11 -22.01
C GLN A 575 -8.71 -17.37 -20.82
N TYR A 576 -8.17 -18.00 -19.79
CA TYR A 576 -8.91 -18.26 -18.55
C TYR A 576 -7.99 -18.28 -17.34
N GLU A 577 -8.56 -17.89 -16.22
CA GLU A 577 -8.04 -18.06 -14.88
C GLU A 577 -8.95 -18.99 -14.11
N SER A 578 -8.39 -19.83 -13.25
CA SER A 578 -9.15 -20.77 -12.43
C SER A 578 -8.98 -20.45 -10.96
N TYR A 579 -10.07 -20.39 -10.25
CA TYR A 579 -10.09 -20.08 -8.81
C TYR A 579 -10.94 -21.11 -8.08
N GLU A 580 -10.48 -21.55 -6.92
CA GLU A 580 -11.20 -22.46 -6.04
C GLU A 580 -11.36 -21.84 -4.65
N MET A 581 -12.57 -21.91 -4.11
CA MET A 581 -12.91 -21.36 -2.80
C MET A 581 -13.79 -22.36 -2.06
N LEU A 582 -13.39 -22.74 -0.85
CA LEU A 582 -14.21 -23.57 0.02
C LEU A 582 -15.01 -22.70 0.97
N TYR A 583 -16.34 -22.72 0.82
CA TYR A 583 -17.27 -22.16 1.80
C TYR A 583 -17.75 -23.29 2.71
N THR A 584 -17.61 -23.12 4.02
CA THR A 584 -17.91 -24.15 5.01
C THR A 584 -19.16 -23.78 5.80
N ALA A 585 -20.20 -24.57 5.67
CA ALA A 585 -21.34 -24.47 6.56
C ALA A 585 -20.94 -24.99 7.95
N THR A 586 -21.31 -24.26 8.99
CA THR A 586 -21.02 -24.62 10.37
C THR A 586 -22.26 -24.73 11.22
N ASP A 587 -22.25 -25.67 12.15
CA ASP A 587 -23.22 -25.74 13.22
C ASP A 587 -22.97 -24.64 14.26
N LEU A 588 -24.00 -24.24 14.97
CA LEU A 588 -23.91 -23.30 16.05
C LEU A 588 -23.64 -24.00 17.37
N GLU A 589 -22.60 -23.63 18.06
CA GLU A 589 -22.31 -24.12 19.42
C GLU A 589 -23.39 -23.67 20.40
N ALA A 590 -23.83 -24.56 21.23
CA ALA A 590 -24.81 -24.26 22.28
C ALA A 590 -24.18 -23.38 23.38
N PRO A 591 -24.97 -22.47 23.97
CA PRO A 591 -24.51 -21.69 25.12
C PRO A 591 -24.22 -22.60 26.31
N VAL A 592 -23.37 -22.14 27.23
CA VAL A 592 -23.24 -22.80 28.53
C VAL A 592 -24.52 -22.78 29.28
N ALA A 593 -24.71 -23.73 30.21
CA ALA A 593 -25.93 -23.76 31.08
C ALA A 593 -26.11 -22.38 31.77
N GLU A 594 -27.36 -21.99 31.98
CA GLU A 594 -27.67 -20.70 32.62
C GLU A 594 -26.87 -20.50 33.89
N ILE A 595 -26.19 -19.35 33.97
CA ILE A 595 -25.48 -18.91 35.16
C ILE A 595 -26.39 -17.90 35.88
N GLU A 596 -26.88 -18.30 37.05
CA GLU A 596 -27.68 -17.40 37.86
C GLU A 596 -26.81 -16.24 38.39
N ASN A 597 -27.39 -15.04 38.40
CA ASN A 597 -26.77 -13.85 38.96
C ASN A 597 -25.38 -13.52 38.36
N THR A 598 -25.35 -13.01 37.16
CA THR A 598 -24.13 -12.52 36.52
C THR A 598 -24.05 -10.99 36.56
N GLU A 599 -22.83 -10.47 36.68
CA GLU A 599 -22.52 -9.05 36.55
C GLU A 599 -21.54 -8.83 35.38
N SER A 600 -21.40 -7.57 34.92
CA SER A 600 -20.43 -7.25 33.87
C SER A 600 -19.02 -7.29 34.41
N GLY A 601 -18.13 -8.06 33.75
CA GLY A 601 -16.74 -8.17 34.17
C GLY A 601 -15.93 -9.20 33.41
N ILE A 602 -14.61 -9.16 33.63
CA ILE A 602 -13.65 -10.14 33.16
C ILE A 602 -12.79 -10.57 34.35
N PHE A 603 -12.83 -11.83 34.70
CA PHE A 603 -11.96 -12.38 35.74
C PHE A 603 -10.56 -12.64 35.18
N TYR A 604 -9.52 -12.21 35.91
CA TYR A 604 -8.15 -12.40 35.49
C TYR A 604 -7.32 -13.23 36.50
N ARG A 605 -6.37 -13.99 35.96
CA ARG A 605 -5.23 -14.58 36.65
C ARG A 605 -3.96 -13.98 36.07
N TYR A 606 -3.13 -13.40 36.92
CA TYR A 606 -1.88 -12.76 36.54
C TYR A 606 -0.71 -13.65 36.98
N TYR A 607 0.27 -13.79 36.09
CA TYR A 607 1.44 -14.65 36.31
C TYR A 607 2.71 -13.83 36.02
N GLU A 608 3.64 -13.78 36.98
CA GLU A 608 4.99 -13.28 36.75
C GLU A 608 5.79 -14.37 36.04
N LEU A 609 6.46 -14.02 34.95
CA LEU A 609 7.20 -14.95 34.12
C LEU A 609 8.70 -14.69 34.22
N ASP A 610 9.48 -15.76 34.36
CA ASP A 610 10.92 -15.68 34.42
C ASP A 610 11.54 -15.62 33.01
N GLY A 611 12.45 -14.67 32.80
CA GLY A 611 13.22 -14.54 31.59
C GLY A 611 12.40 -14.11 30.38
N LYS A 612 13.03 -14.16 29.21
CA LYS A 612 12.44 -13.73 27.95
C LYS A 612 11.44 -14.75 27.42
N GLN A 613 10.24 -14.26 27.11
CA GLN A 613 9.19 -15.07 26.51
C GLN A 613 9.14 -14.86 24.99
N THR A 614 8.80 -15.92 24.25
CA THR A 614 8.57 -15.88 22.80
C THR A 614 7.29 -16.58 22.37
N LYS A 615 6.58 -17.19 23.34
CA LYS A 615 5.32 -17.92 23.20
C LYS A 615 4.53 -17.86 24.48
N LEU A 616 3.24 -18.17 24.39
CA LEU A 616 2.37 -18.36 25.56
C LEU A 616 2.95 -19.44 26.49
N PRO A 617 3.06 -19.17 27.80
CA PRO A 617 3.47 -20.18 28.76
C PRO A 617 2.39 -21.25 28.92
N ASP A 618 2.77 -22.42 29.43
CA ASP A 618 1.78 -23.41 29.89
C ASP A 618 1.17 -22.93 31.22
N PHE A 619 0.05 -22.25 31.13
CA PHE A 619 -0.68 -21.73 32.30
C PHE A 619 -1.18 -22.79 33.28
N ASN A 620 -1.18 -24.07 32.88
CA ASN A 620 -1.53 -25.18 33.78
C ASN A 620 -0.33 -25.61 34.64
N ALA A 621 0.90 -25.32 34.18
CA ALA A 621 2.14 -25.68 34.86
C ALA A 621 2.60 -24.63 35.89
N ILE A 622 1.99 -23.42 35.87
CA ILE A 622 2.36 -22.29 36.73
C ILE A 622 1.20 -21.84 37.60
N SER A 623 1.50 -21.25 38.76
CA SER A 623 0.48 -20.70 39.66
C SER A 623 0.35 -19.20 39.48
N PRO A 624 -0.87 -18.62 39.49
CA PRO A 624 -1.03 -17.19 39.38
C PRO A 624 -0.48 -16.48 40.63
N SER A 625 0.24 -15.39 40.42
CA SER A 625 0.74 -14.51 41.50
C SER A 625 -0.39 -13.70 42.12
N ARG A 626 -1.42 -13.38 41.34
CA ARG A 626 -2.63 -12.68 41.80
C ARG A 626 -3.84 -12.91 40.88
N THR A 627 -5.02 -12.66 41.43
CA THR A 627 -6.29 -12.78 40.70
C THR A 627 -7.18 -11.61 41.02
N GLY A 628 -8.11 -11.27 40.13
CA GLY A 628 -9.09 -10.21 40.34
C GLY A 628 -10.14 -10.18 39.24
N THR A 629 -10.97 -9.15 39.29
CA THR A 629 -12.02 -8.93 38.29
C THR A 629 -11.90 -7.48 37.77
N LEU A 630 -11.82 -7.33 36.45
CA LEU A 630 -11.92 -6.03 35.78
C LEU A 630 -13.37 -5.59 35.77
N ASN A 631 -13.61 -4.30 36.02
CA ASN A 631 -14.90 -3.67 35.87
C ASN A 631 -15.06 -3.00 34.50
N GLN A 632 -16.28 -2.57 34.15
CA GLN A 632 -16.62 -2.00 32.85
C GLN A 632 -15.73 -0.83 32.40
N GLY A 633 -15.17 -0.05 33.32
CA GLY A 633 -14.27 1.05 33.02
C GLY A 633 -12.94 0.62 32.46
N GLN A 634 -12.51 -0.63 32.72
CA GLN A 634 -11.19 -1.17 32.44
C GLN A 634 -11.14 -2.03 31.15
N PHE A 635 -12.24 -2.18 30.40
CA PHE A 635 -12.26 -2.93 29.14
C PHE A 635 -13.23 -2.39 28.08
N LYS A 636 -13.38 -1.06 28.00
CA LYS A 636 -14.32 -0.43 27.04
C LYS A 636 -13.90 -0.58 25.57
N GLN A 637 -12.64 -0.28 25.28
CA GLN A 637 -12.08 -0.36 23.91
C GLN A 637 -10.95 -1.36 23.83
N ARG A 638 -10.19 -1.50 24.92
CA ARG A 638 -9.12 -2.48 25.10
C ARG A 638 -9.11 -2.93 26.54
N ILE A 639 -8.50 -4.05 26.80
CA ILE A 639 -8.28 -4.52 28.15
C ILE A 639 -7.20 -3.66 28.79
N ASP A 640 -7.50 -3.08 29.94
CA ASP A 640 -6.58 -2.21 30.69
C ASP A 640 -5.52 -3.06 31.39
N LEU A 641 -4.42 -3.31 30.69
CA LEU A 641 -3.31 -4.11 31.17
C LEU A 641 -2.57 -3.41 32.33
N GLU A 642 -2.54 -2.07 32.36
CA GLU A 642 -1.94 -1.31 33.46
C GLU A 642 -2.73 -1.48 34.76
N ALA A 643 -4.05 -1.55 34.68
CA ALA A 643 -4.89 -1.85 35.85
C ALA A 643 -4.62 -3.26 36.42
N ILE A 644 -4.14 -4.19 35.61
CA ILE A 644 -3.78 -5.56 36.04
C ILE A 644 -2.31 -5.62 36.46
N ALA A 645 -1.39 -5.21 35.60
CA ALA A 645 0.06 -5.39 35.83
C ALA A 645 0.68 -4.31 36.73
N GLY A 646 0.10 -3.08 36.75
CA GLY A 646 0.72 -1.92 37.41
C GLY A 646 1.95 -1.44 36.63
N GLU A 647 2.92 -0.86 37.34
CA GLU A 647 4.22 -0.42 36.77
C GLU A 647 5.25 -1.58 36.66
N TYR A 648 4.78 -2.81 36.46
CA TYR A 648 5.69 -3.96 36.32
C TYR A 648 6.42 -3.92 34.98
N ASP A 649 7.73 -4.00 35.00
CA ASP A 649 8.62 -3.92 33.81
C ASP A 649 9.19 -5.29 33.36
N GLY A 650 8.78 -6.40 33.99
CA GLY A 650 9.14 -7.76 33.66
C GLY A 650 8.15 -8.45 32.71
N SER A 651 8.51 -9.67 32.28
CA SER A 651 7.61 -10.52 31.50
C SER A 651 6.44 -11.02 32.36
N PHE A 652 5.24 -11.02 31.82
CA PHE A 652 4.06 -11.52 32.52
C PHE A 652 3.07 -12.23 31.60
N GLY A 653 2.26 -13.10 32.21
CA GLY A 653 1.15 -13.78 31.51
C GLY A 653 -0.19 -13.44 32.13
N LEU A 654 -1.24 -13.53 31.32
CA LEU A 654 -2.63 -13.39 31.76
C LEU A 654 -3.46 -14.57 31.24
N HIS A 655 -4.31 -15.08 32.12
CA HIS A 655 -5.45 -15.89 31.74
C HIS A 655 -6.73 -15.14 32.15
N LEU A 656 -7.44 -14.62 31.16
CA LEU A 656 -8.69 -13.89 31.33
C LEU A 656 -9.84 -14.84 31.08
N THR A 657 -10.85 -14.82 31.93
CA THR A 657 -12.06 -15.64 31.80
C THR A 657 -13.31 -14.78 31.95
N SER A 658 -14.21 -14.92 31.00
CA SER A 658 -15.53 -14.28 31.06
C SER A 658 -16.57 -15.13 30.32
N TYR A 659 -17.80 -14.69 30.33
CA TYR A 659 -18.86 -15.25 29.48
C TYR A 659 -19.36 -14.16 28.55
N LEU A 660 -19.28 -14.42 27.26
CA LEU A 660 -19.80 -13.52 26.24
C LEU A 660 -21.29 -13.77 26.03
N ASN A 661 -22.09 -12.73 26.26
CA ASN A 661 -23.53 -12.78 26.00
C ASN A 661 -23.80 -12.44 24.54
N VAL A 662 -24.03 -13.45 23.70
CA VAL A 662 -24.36 -13.28 22.28
C VAL A 662 -25.85 -13.07 22.09
N ALA A 663 -26.20 -12.11 21.24
CA ALA A 663 -27.58 -11.64 21.09
C ALA A 663 -28.41 -12.45 20.07
N ALA A 664 -27.78 -13.19 19.18
CA ALA A 664 -28.42 -13.90 18.08
C ALA A 664 -27.66 -15.18 17.70
N ASP A 665 -28.37 -16.13 17.14
CA ASP A 665 -27.79 -17.29 16.48
C ASP A 665 -27.11 -16.85 15.19
N GLU A 666 -25.78 -16.94 15.12
CA GLU A 666 -25.01 -16.46 13.98
C GLU A 666 -23.55 -16.96 14.02
N VAL A 667 -22.82 -16.78 12.94
CA VAL A 667 -21.36 -16.85 12.94
C VAL A 667 -20.79 -15.55 13.49
N TYR A 668 -19.96 -15.66 14.52
CA TYR A 668 -19.22 -14.56 15.10
C TYR A 668 -17.77 -14.62 14.67
N HIS A 669 -17.26 -13.51 14.15
CA HIS A 669 -15.86 -13.35 13.78
C HIS A 669 -15.18 -12.53 14.86
N PHE A 670 -14.04 -12.99 15.33
CA PHE A 670 -13.24 -12.33 16.36
C PHE A 670 -11.95 -11.81 15.74
N HIS A 671 -11.61 -10.60 16.11
CA HIS A 671 -10.36 -9.94 15.77
C HIS A 671 -9.60 -9.70 17.04
N LEU A 672 -8.40 -10.24 17.13
CA LEU A 672 -7.49 -10.10 18.25
C LEU A 672 -6.29 -9.27 17.85
N HIS A 673 -6.02 -8.21 18.64
CA HIS A 673 -4.80 -7.44 18.53
C HIS A 673 -4.04 -7.52 19.85
N ALA A 674 -2.85 -8.07 19.83
CA ALA A 674 -2.01 -8.25 21.01
C ALA A 674 -0.56 -7.82 20.74
N ASP A 675 0.10 -7.35 21.79
CA ASP A 675 1.53 -7.12 21.89
C ASP A 675 1.95 -7.61 23.28
N ASP A 676 2.58 -8.78 23.46
CA ASP A 676 3.12 -9.72 22.46
C ASP A 676 2.07 -10.74 21.94
N GLY A 677 2.01 -11.95 22.44
CA GLY A 677 1.14 -12.99 21.92
C GLY A 677 -0.13 -13.21 22.73
N ALA A 678 -1.17 -13.70 22.07
CA ALA A 678 -2.42 -14.04 22.71
C ALA A 678 -3.21 -15.13 21.97
N ARG A 679 -4.21 -15.71 22.65
CA ARG A 679 -5.09 -16.75 22.11
C ARG A 679 -6.49 -16.61 22.70
N ILE A 680 -7.53 -16.84 21.88
CA ILE A 680 -8.92 -16.83 22.32
C ILE A 680 -9.51 -18.24 22.16
N LEU A 681 -10.07 -18.76 23.24
CA LEU A 681 -10.90 -19.94 23.22
C LEU A 681 -12.35 -19.57 23.53
N ILE A 682 -13.28 -20.15 22.78
CA ILE A 682 -14.73 -20.08 23.04
C ILE A 682 -15.21 -21.48 23.38
N ASN A 683 -15.91 -21.64 24.50
CA ASN A 683 -16.36 -22.95 25.04
C ASN A 683 -15.25 -24.01 25.11
N GLY A 684 -14.00 -23.59 25.22
CA GLY A 684 -12.83 -24.47 25.26
C GLY A 684 -12.22 -24.80 23.89
N SER A 685 -12.85 -24.40 22.79
CA SER A 685 -12.33 -24.56 21.43
C SER A 685 -11.50 -23.34 21.05
N GLU A 686 -10.34 -23.54 20.45
CA GLU A 686 -9.50 -22.44 19.92
C GLU A 686 -10.17 -21.77 18.74
N VAL A 687 -10.37 -20.44 18.83
CA VAL A 687 -10.99 -19.63 17.78
C VAL A 687 -9.98 -18.68 17.14
N VAL A 688 -9.13 -18.05 17.95
CA VAL A 688 -8.06 -17.17 17.43
C VAL A 688 -6.74 -17.56 18.07
N ASP A 689 -5.73 -17.82 17.27
CA ASP A 689 -4.38 -18.05 17.71
C ASP A 689 -3.43 -16.96 17.19
N LEU A 690 -2.83 -16.23 18.12
CA LEU A 690 -1.80 -15.21 17.89
C LEU A 690 -0.63 -15.48 18.83
N ASP A 691 -0.30 -16.77 19.06
CA ASP A 691 0.85 -17.19 19.90
C ASP A 691 2.18 -16.96 19.20
N THR A 692 2.52 -15.68 19.03
CA THR A 692 3.71 -15.24 18.31
C THR A 692 4.46 -14.18 19.08
N HIS A 693 5.72 -14.01 18.75
CA HIS A 693 6.49 -12.87 19.26
C HIS A 693 6.22 -11.67 18.35
N SER A 694 5.36 -10.74 18.77
CA SER A 694 4.82 -9.62 17.99
C SER A 694 5.84 -8.79 17.20
N TYR A 695 7.06 -8.73 17.66
CA TYR A 695 8.13 -7.98 16.99
C TYR A 695 8.60 -8.62 15.68
N VAL A 696 8.21 -9.86 15.40
CA VAL A 696 8.74 -10.63 14.25
C VAL A 696 7.63 -11.07 13.29
N ASP A 697 6.42 -11.39 13.80
CA ASP A 697 5.48 -12.16 12.99
C ASP A 697 4.12 -11.48 12.72
N ALA A 698 3.31 -11.17 13.72
CA ALA A 698 2.04 -10.47 13.54
C ALA A 698 1.54 -9.88 14.87
N TRP A 699 0.76 -8.81 14.78
CA TRP A 699 0.12 -8.20 15.95
C TRP A 699 -1.37 -8.47 16.02
N GLU A 700 -1.94 -9.07 14.98
CA GLU A 700 -3.37 -9.23 14.82
C GLU A 700 -3.68 -10.57 14.16
N ALA A 701 -4.77 -11.18 14.60
CA ALA A 701 -5.32 -12.40 14.00
C ALA A 701 -6.84 -12.39 14.05
N GLU A 702 -7.45 -13.13 13.14
CA GLU A 702 -8.90 -13.34 13.09
C GLU A 702 -9.26 -14.82 13.22
N GLY A 703 -10.46 -15.08 13.75
CA GLY A 703 -11.04 -16.40 13.78
C GLY A 703 -12.56 -16.33 13.83
N SER A 704 -13.22 -17.44 13.58
CA SER A 704 -14.67 -17.48 13.46
C SER A 704 -15.26 -18.71 14.13
N VAL A 705 -16.45 -18.56 14.72
CA VAL A 705 -17.20 -19.64 15.33
C VAL A 705 -18.70 -19.39 15.24
N GLY A 706 -19.48 -20.42 14.97
CA GLY A 706 -20.94 -20.36 15.03
C GLY A 706 -21.43 -20.45 16.47
N LEU A 707 -22.26 -19.50 16.94
CA LEU A 707 -22.76 -19.44 18.30
C LEU A 707 -24.28 -19.29 18.32
N GLN A 708 -24.94 -20.07 19.16
CA GLN A 708 -26.34 -19.83 19.50
C GLN A 708 -26.48 -18.64 20.45
N LYS A 709 -27.62 -18.01 20.45
CA LYS A 709 -27.94 -16.95 21.42
C LYS A 709 -27.76 -17.44 22.86
N GLY A 710 -27.03 -16.67 23.69
CA GLY A 710 -26.82 -16.99 25.11
C GLY A 710 -25.42 -16.71 25.58
N LEU A 711 -25.04 -17.31 26.69
CA LEU A 711 -23.73 -17.12 27.31
C LEU A 711 -22.73 -18.16 26.82
N HIS A 712 -21.58 -17.71 26.32
CA HIS A 712 -20.48 -18.57 25.88
C HIS A 712 -19.23 -18.26 26.70
N ARG A 713 -18.59 -19.31 27.23
CA ARG A 713 -17.34 -19.11 27.96
C ARG A 713 -16.24 -18.65 27.04
N VAL A 714 -15.55 -17.59 27.43
CA VAL A 714 -14.39 -17.03 26.73
C VAL A 714 -13.18 -17.11 27.64
N ASP A 715 -12.13 -17.76 27.18
CA ASP A 715 -10.82 -17.75 27.80
C ASP A 715 -9.85 -17.05 26.86
N ILE A 716 -9.17 -16.00 27.37
CA ILE A 716 -8.13 -15.27 26.64
C ILE A 716 -6.81 -15.50 27.37
N PHE A 717 -5.86 -16.05 26.66
CA PHE A 717 -4.48 -16.19 27.12
C PHE A 717 -3.64 -15.11 26.47
N TYR A 718 -2.76 -14.49 27.26
CA TYR A 718 -1.91 -13.39 26.82
C TYR A 718 -0.56 -13.48 27.50
N TYR A 719 0.52 -13.11 26.82
CA TYR A 719 1.80 -12.84 27.44
C TYR A 719 2.42 -11.56 26.94
N GLN A 720 3.22 -10.95 27.80
CA GLN A 720 4.01 -9.75 27.53
C GLN A 720 5.46 -10.04 27.87
N ASP A 721 6.38 -9.74 26.94
CA ASP A 721 7.83 -9.90 27.17
C ASP A 721 8.52 -8.57 27.51
N ALA A 722 8.28 -7.52 26.75
CA ALA A 722 8.90 -6.22 26.98
C ALA A 722 8.22 -5.07 26.19
N ARG A 723 8.31 -3.84 26.73
CA ARG A 723 8.02 -2.55 26.11
C ARG A 723 6.56 -2.11 26.10
N ARG A 724 5.81 -2.40 25.02
CA ARG A 724 4.42 -1.94 24.87
C ARG A 724 3.47 -3.04 25.25
N THR A 725 2.37 -2.67 25.84
CA THR A 725 1.31 -3.60 26.19
C THR A 725 0.07 -3.30 25.36
N ARG A 726 -0.49 -4.31 24.72
CA ARG A 726 -1.79 -4.19 24.04
C ARG A 726 -2.53 -5.52 24.06
N LEU A 727 -3.81 -5.44 24.38
CA LEU A 727 -4.74 -6.55 24.24
C LEU A 727 -6.12 -5.97 23.91
N GLU A 728 -6.57 -6.20 22.69
CA GLU A 728 -7.83 -5.69 22.16
C GLU A 728 -8.57 -6.80 21.46
N VAL A 729 -9.84 -6.98 21.78
CA VAL A 729 -10.72 -7.94 21.14
C VAL A 729 -11.92 -7.23 20.56
N LYS A 730 -12.16 -7.43 19.27
CA LYS A 730 -13.33 -6.94 18.55
C LYS A 730 -14.11 -8.11 17.99
N THR A 731 -15.37 -7.87 17.65
CA THR A 731 -16.20 -8.87 16.99
C THR A 731 -17.07 -8.23 15.92
N ARG A 732 -17.45 -9.03 14.93
CA ARG A 732 -18.53 -8.77 13.98
C ARG A 732 -19.31 -10.04 13.80
N LYS A 733 -20.55 -9.97 13.33
CA LYS A 733 -21.41 -11.13 13.10
C LYS A 733 -21.84 -11.24 11.63
N GLY A 734 -21.96 -12.46 11.15
CA GLY A 734 -22.38 -12.75 9.79
C GLY A 734 -21.54 -11.99 8.75
N ASP A 735 -22.22 -11.26 7.88
CA ASP A 735 -21.63 -10.48 6.79
C ASP A 735 -21.36 -9.00 7.14
N GLU A 736 -21.46 -8.61 8.43
CA GLU A 736 -21.11 -7.25 8.85
C GLU A 736 -19.71 -6.88 8.36
N ALA A 737 -19.59 -5.71 7.74
CA ALA A 737 -18.33 -5.27 7.14
C ALA A 737 -17.29 -4.84 8.18
N GLN A 738 -17.69 -4.37 9.38
CA GLN A 738 -16.81 -3.79 10.37
C GLN A 738 -16.76 -4.60 11.66
N PHE A 739 -15.55 -4.67 12.24
CA PHE A 739 -15.38 -5.14 13.60
C PHE A 739 -15.67 -4.03 14.61
N HIS A 740 -16.43 -4.37 15.63
CA HIS A 740 -16.81 -3.47 16.70
C HIS A 740 -16.21 -3.94 18.03
N HIS A 741 -15.89 -3.01 18.90
CA HIS A 741 -15.54 -3.37 20.28
C HIS A 741 -16.71 -4.07 20.95
N ILE A 742 -16.42 -5.14 21.64
CA ILE A 742 -17.43 -5.88 22.39
C ILE A 742 -17.91 -4.97 23.53
N SER A 743 -19.22 -4.75 23.58
CA SER A 743 -19.81 -3.89 24.62
C SER A 743 -19.50 -4.43 26.02
N PRO A 744 -19.16 -3.57 26.99
CA PRO A 744 -18.84 -4.02 28.35
C PRO A 744 -19.95 -4.84 28.99
N GLU A 745 -21.22 -4.59 28.64
CA GLU A 745 -22.37 -5.32 29.15
C GLU A 745 -22.46 -6.75 28.61
N SER A 746 -21.78 -7.04 27.48
CA SER A 746 -21.74 -8.38 26.90
C SER A 746 -20.76 -9.31 27.61
N TRP A 747 -19.79 -8.78 28.35
CA TRP A 747 -18.87 -9.56 29.19
C TRP A 747 -19.46 -9.81 30.55
N ARG A 748 -19.61 -11.06 30.94
CA ARG A 748 -20.32 -11.47 32.16
C ARG A 748 -19.43 -12.37 33.02
N VAL A 749 -19.49 -12.15 34.33
CA VAL A 749 -18.91 -13.03 35.36
C VAL A 749 -19.97 -13.38 36.39
N PRO A 750 -19.92 -14.54 37.07
CA PRO A 750 -20.79 -14.83 38.18
C PRO A 750 -20.69 -13.74 39.25
N SER A 751 -21.81 -13.23 39.72
CA SER A 751 -21.84 -12.30 40.84
C SER A 751 -21.29 -13.00 42.09
N ARG A 752 -20.46 -12.33 42.85
CA ARG A 752 -19.88 -12.86 44.10
C ARG A 752 -20.87 -12.92 45.22
#